data_c9ada1a67bf1dcce67d374e27411dfe0
#
_entry.id   c9ada1a67bf1dcce67d374e27411dfe0
#
_cell.length_a   1.000
_cell.length_b   1.000
_cell.length_c   1.000
_cell.angle_alpha   90.00
_cell.angle_beta   90.00
_cell.angle_gamma   90.00
#
_symmetry.space_group_name_H-M   'P 1'
#
loop_
_entity.id
_entity.type
_entity.pdbx_description
1 polymer ?
#
loop_
_entity_poly.entity_id
_entity_poly.type
_entity_poly.pdbx_seq_one_letter_code
_entity_poly.pdbx_strand_id
1 'polypeptide(L)'
;MYDFKKVEEKWQNKWNKSRIFKTDINKKKKFYNLEMFPYPSGSGLHMGHTRNYSIGDAYARFKRMHGYNILYPMGYDAFGLPAENAAIKSNVDPKKWTFNNIEIMKEQQSKLGLSYDWDREVATCLPEYYRWNQYIFLQFYKKGLAYRKEAMVNYCNSCKTVLANEQVVNGACWRCHNKVELKSLEQWFFKITDYAEELLKYLDKLSWPERVKVMQRNWIGKSEGTLVKFQLENSKDYFEVFTTRPDTLYGATFLVMAPEHPKVLELIKGTKNENDVKKFINKVVIEDKFLRTAEDKEKYGMFIGKYALNPLTNEKIPIYIANFVLMDYGTGVIMAVPAHDQRDFEFAKKYKLPIKIVITPKGKKLTSDKLKQAYVNEGVLINSNKFNNLLTGEAKNEITKHLSGLKLGKKTIQYKLRDWLISRQRYWGTPIPVIYCQYCGIQPVLEKDLPVKLPEDIKFTGQGNPLSQSKSFVNVKCPKCGKMAKRETDTMDTFVDSSWYFLRYCDPDNNKLPFSKKMVNYFMPVNQYIGGIEHAILHLLYARFFTKALRDLKMLNLDEPFHKLLTQGMVLKNGEVMSKSKGNVVDPLEIIERYGADTLRTFILFIASPEKQFEWSDEGIEGINKFLNKFYSLLENVSKKNDLIVESKLNRLIKKVTQDIEDFRFNNAIISIMEFSEYVKNKNYNKDTLEKLILMISPFSPHLAEEMHEKLGNKSFASISEWPKANESKINENLEKEEESVSNTIKDILNIKKLVNIENPKTYIYVIPKELEIYNQNKDGIKISTSSKDVKVYAVNDKLKHDPKNKAHKAKPNKPAIYLE
;
A
#
# COMPACT_ATOMS: atom_id res chain seq x y z
N MET A 1 4.05 5.04 -41.37
CA MET A 1 3.83 5.64 -40.06
C MET A 1 2.92 4.73 -39.23
N TYR A 2 3.17 4.54 -37.96
CA TYR A 2 2.39 3.72 -37.06
C TYR A 2 1.06 4.42 -36.75
N ASP A 3 -0.05 3.84 -37.26
CA ASP A 3 -1.42 4.33 -36.99
C ASP A 3 -1.94 3.64 -35.72
N PHE A 4 -1.62 4.22 -34.57
CA PHE A 4 -1.95 3.63 -33.26
C PHE A 4 -3.46 3.43 -33.08
N LYS A 5 -4.33 4.33 -33.58
CA LYS A 5 -5.79 4.23 -33.40
C LYS A 5 -6.33 2.94 -34.03
N LYS A 6 -5.97 2.69 -35.29
CA LYS A 6 -6.39 1.47 -35.98
C LYS A 6 -5.78 0.20 -35.39
N VAL A 7 -4.52 0.29 -34.97
CA VAL A 7 -3.79 -0.86 -34.42
C VAL A 7 -4.34 -1.25 -33.04
N GLU A 8 -4.58 -0.29 -32.17
CA GLU A 8 -5.11 -0.53 -30.82
C GLU A 8 -6.53 -1.12 -30.90
N GLU A 9 -7.43 -0.55 -31.70
CA GLU A 9 -8.77 -1.08 -31.90
C GLU A 9 -8.75 -2.52 -32.48
N LYS A 10 -7.90 -2.77 -33.51
CA LYS A 10 -7.72 -4.08 -34.11
C LYS A 10 -7.34 -5.13 -33.08
N TRP A 11 -6.35 -4.84 -32.21
CA TRP A 11 -5.80 -5.83 -31.30
C TRP A 11 -6.67 -6.03 -30.07
N GLN A 12 -7.28 -5.00 -29.53
CA GLN A 12 -8.27 -5.11 -28.45
C GLN A 12 -9.44 -6.01 -28.89
N ASN A 13 -9.97 -5.80 -30.09
CA ASN A 13 -11.02 -6.64 -30.65
C ASN A 13 -10.57 -8.11 -30.85
N LYS A 14 -9.33 -8.35 -31.33
CA LYS A 14 -8.77 -9.70 -31.50
C LYS A 14 -8.59 -10.42 -30.16
N TRP A 15 -8.05 -9.74 -29.14
CA TRP A 15 -7.85 -10.32 -27.82
C TRP A 15 -9.18 -10.69 -27.16
N ASN A 16 -10.17 -9.81 -27.22
CA ASN A 16 -11.50 -10.05 -26.67
C ASN A 16 -12.18 -11.25 -27.36
N LYS A 17 -12.12 -11.29 -28.68
CA LYS A 17 -12.70 -12.38 -29.48
C LYS A 17 -12.07 -13.74 -29.18
N SER A 18 -10.74 -13.75 -29.06
CA SER A 18 -9.95 -14.96 -28.85
C SER A 18 -9.84 -15.36 -27.38
N ARG A 19 -10.27 -14.50 -26.43
CA ARG A 19 -10.24 -14.73 -24.97
C ARG A 19 -8.89 -15.24 -24.47
N ILE A 20 -7.77 -14.74 -25.05
CA ILE A 20 -6.42 -15.25 -24.78
C ILE A 20 -5.94 -15.05 -23.34
N PHE A 21 -6.60 -14.19 -22.58
CA PHE A 21 -6.28 -13.89 -21.18
C PHE A 21 -7.13 -14.67 -20.17
N LYS A 22 -8.09 -15.46 -20.65
CA LYS A 22 -8.91 -16.34 -19.81
C LYS A 22 -8.04 -17.37 -19.09
N THR A 23 -8.34 -17.60 -17.82
CA THR A 23 -7.56 -18.46 -16.94
C THR A 23 -8.43 -19.55 -16.30
N ASP A 24 -8.08 -20.81 -16.54
CA ASP A 24 -8.68 -21.97 -15.90
C ASP A 24 -7.60 -22.84 -15.22
N ILE A 25 -8.01 -23.77 -14.35
CA ILE A 25 -7.08 -24.72 -13.75
C ILE A 25 -6.44 -25.58 -14.84
N ASN A 26 -5.12 -25.62 -14.87
CA ASN A 26 -4.33 -26.43 -15.79
C ASN A 26 -3.05 -26.97 -15.14
N LYS A 27 -2.20 -27.67 -15.91
CA LYS A 27 -0.92 -28.25 -15.42
C LYS A 27 0.25 -27.24 -15.34
N LYS A 28 0.11 -26.02 -15.88
CA LYS A 28 1.14 -25.00 -15.81
C LYS A 28 1.30 -24.50 -14.38
N LYS A 29 2.51 -24.00 -14.05
CA LYS A 29 2.75 -23.34 -12.78
C LYS A 29 1.86 -22.09 -12.67
N LYS A 30 1.06 -22.01 -11.61
CA LYS A 30 0.17 -20.88 -11.40
C LYS A 30 0.93 -19.62 -10.99
N PHE A 31 0.39 -18.47 -11.36
CA PHE A 31 0.79 -17.19 -10.84
C PHE A 31 -0.43 -16.27 -10.70
N TYR A 32 -0.71 -15.81 -9.50
CA TYR A 32 -1.78 -14.86 -9.24
C TYR A 32 -1.21 -13.47 -9.09
N ASN A 33 -1.43 -12.63 -10.09
CA ASN A 33 -1.10 -11.21 -10.08
C ASN A 33 -2.36 -10.42 -9.78
N LEU A 34 -2.33 -9.50 -8.82
CA LEU A 34 -3.52 -8.78 -8.40
C LEU A 34 -3.18 -7.33 -8.05
N GLU A 35 -4.03 -6.43 -8.48
CA GLU A 35 -4.03 -5.04 -8.08
C GLU A 35 -5.20 -4.73 -7.16
N MET A 36 -5.06 -3.68 -6.37
CA MET A 36 -6.21 -3.15 -5.64
C MET A 36 -7.23 -2.62 -6.63
N PHE A 37 -8.45 -3.13 -6.55
CA PHE A 37 -9.53 -2.71 -7.42
C PHE A 37 -10.03 -1.30 -7.10
N PRO A 38 -10.55 -0.53 -8.10
CA PRO A 38 -10.91 0.86 -7.90
C PRO A 38 -12.25 1.04 -7.20
N TYR A 39 -12.40 2.20 -6.55
CA TYR A 39 -13.68 2.70 -6.06
C TYR A 39 -14.37 3.51 -7.16
N PRO A 40 -15.56 3.13 -7.65
CA PRO A 40 -16.31 3.90 -8.67
C PRO A 40 -17.02 5.12 -8.07
N SER A 41 -16.29 5.92 -7.30
CA SER A 41 -16.79 7.12 -6.60
C SER A 41 -16.63 8.42 -7.39
N GLY A 42 -15.86 8.38 -8.48
CA GLY A 42 -15.59 9.55 -9.34
C GLY A 42 -15.78 9.21 -10.82
N SER A 43 -15.79 10.25 -11.69
CA SER A 43 -15.94 10.09 -13.13
C SER A 43 -14.67 9.47 -13.76
N GLY A 44 -14.49 8.16 -13.62
CA GLY A 44 -13.42 7.40 -14.27
C GLY A 44 -12.10 7.29 -13.49
N LEU A 45 -11.13 6.67 -14.13
CA LEU A 45 -9.77 6.47 -13.63
C LEU A 45 -8.98 7.78 -13.64
N HIS A 46 -8.00 7.88 -12.77
CA HIS A 46 -6.96 8.92 -12.78
C HIS A 46 -5.59 8.31 -13.05
N MET A 47 -4.56 9.12 -13.28
CA MET A 47 -3.21 8.65 -13.63
C MET A 47 -2.60 7.72 -12.59
N GLY A 48 -2.97 7.84 -11.30
CA GLY A 48 -2.56 6.87 -10.27
C GLY A 48 -3.08 5.45 -10.51
N HIS A 49 -4.33 5.32 -10.96
CA HIS A 49 -4.91 4.03 -11.39
C HIS A 49 -4.21 3.52 -12.66
N THR A 50 -4.03 4.39 -13.67
CA THR A 50 -3.35 4.03 -14.92
C THR A 50 -1.93 3.51 -14.65
N ARG A 51 -1.22 4.12 -13.69
CA ARG A 51 0.09 3.66 -13.25
C ARG A 51 0.03 2.28 -12.61
N ASN A 52 -0.87 2.09 -11.65
CA ASN A 52 -1.04 0.82 -10.96
C ASN A 52 -1.26 -0.33 -11.95
N TYR A 53 -2.23 -0.13 -12.83
CA TYR A 53 -2.67 -1.15 -13.79
C TYR A 53 -1.63 -1.40 -14.90
N SER A 54 -0.89 -0.38 -15.33
CA SER A 54 0.21 -0.56 -16.28
C SER A 54 1.35 -1.38 -15.67
N ILE A 55 1.69 -1.18 -14.39
CA ILE A 55 2.69 -1.96 -13.66
C ILE A 55 2.26 -3.43 -13.57
N GLY A 56 1.02 -3.67 -13.15
CA GLY A 56 0.49 -5.03 -12.99
C GLY A 56 0.37 -5.74 -14.33
N ASP A 57 -0.13 -5.08 -15.37
CA ASP A 57 -0.29 -5.68 -16.68
C ASP A 57 1.05 -6.03 -17.34
N ALA A 58 2.04 -5.14 -17.23
CA ALA A 58 3.38 -5.42 -17.76
C ALA A 58 3.96 -6.68 -17.11
N TYR A 59 3.82 -6.82 -15.79
CA TYR A 59 4.30 -7.98 -15.07
C TYR A 59 3.49 -9.25 -15.36
N ALA A 60 2.16 -9.14 -15.49
CA ALA A 60 1.29 -10.26 -15.87
C ALA A 60 1.62 -10.80 -17.26
N ARG A 61 1.83 -9.92 -18.26
CA ARG A 61 2.26 -10.32 -19.60
C ARG A 61 3.61 -11.00 -19.59
N PHE A 62 4.60 -10.42 -18.90
CA PHE A 62 5.92 -11.01 -18.73
C PHE A 62 5.87 -12.42 -18.14
N LYS A 63 5.10 -12.62 -17.05
CA LYS A 63 4.94 -13.94 -16.44
C LYS A 63 4.20 -14.93 -17.34
N ARG A 64 3.22 -14.47 -18.12
CA ARG A 64 2.52 -15.30 -19.11
C ARG A 64 3.45 -15.81 -20.18
N MET A 65 4.31 -14.94 -20.72
CA MET A 65 5.36 -15.28 -21.70
C MET A 65 6.41 -16.23 -21.11
N HIS A 66 6.60 -16.28 -19.80
CA HIS A 66 7.40 -17.31 -19.10
C HIS A 66 6.66 -18.61 -18.84
N GLY A 67 5.49 -18.81 -19.46
CA GLY A 67 4.75 -20.06 -19.42
C GLY A 67 3.92 -20.28 -18.15
N TYR A 68 3.75 -19.26 -17.28
CA TYR A 68 2.86 -19.38 -16.13
C TYR A 68 1.39 -19.35 -16.55
N ASN A 69 0.55 -20.01 -15.76
CA ASN A 69 -0.90 -19.86 -15.78
C ASN A 69 -1.28 -18.66 -14.93
N ILE A 70 -1.61 -17.54 -15.58
CA ILE A 70 -1.79 -16.25 -14.91
C ILE A 70 -3.25 -16.00 -14.55
N LEU A 71 -3.54 -15.94 -13.25
CA LEU A 71 -4.79 -15.33 -12.77
C LEU A 71 -4.58 -13.84 -12.61
N TYR A 72 -5.26 -13.03 -13.45
CA TYR A 72 -5.18 -11.58 -13.45
C TYR A 72 -6.56 -10.98 -13.65
N PRO A 73 -7.38 -10.91 -12.59
CA PRO A 73 -8.75 -10.43 -12.63
C PRO A 73 -8.86 -8.93 -12.35
N MET A 74 -10.02 -8.35 -12.66
CA MET A 74 -10.38 -6.99 -12.29
C MET A 74 -11.86 -6.95 -11.82
N GLY A 75 -12.19 -5.93 -11.04
CA GLY A 75 -13.52 -5.64 -10.55
C GLY A 75 -13.60 -4.27 -9.87
N TYR A 76 -14.65 -4.05 -9.08
CA TYR A 76 -14.95 -2.72 -8.54
C TYR A 76 -15.37 -2.83 -7.08
N ASP A 77 -14.70 -2.06 -6.19
CA ASP A 77 -15.15 -1.86 -4.81
C ASP A 77 -16.25 -0.79 -4.80
N ALA A 78 -17.47 -1.26 -5.04
CA ALA A 78 -18.56 -0.43 -5.53
C ALA A 78 -19.51 0.04 -4.43
N PHE A 79 -19.34 -0.39 -3.20
CA PHE A 79 -20.07 0.09 -2.04
C PHE A 79 -19.31 1.20 -1.30
N GLY A 80 -19.99 1.82 -0.34
CA GLY A 80 -19.40 2.69 0.65
C GLY A 80 -19.68 4.17 0.47
N LEU A 81 -19.21 4.90 1.46
CA LEU A 81 -19.44 6.31 1.64
C LEU A 81 -18.95 7.21 0.49
N PRO A 82 -17.81 6.95 -0.18
CA PRO A 82 -17.37 7.80 -1.28
C PRO A 82 -18.38 7.84 -2.44
N ALA A 83 -18.91 6.68 -2.86
CA ALA A 83 -19.89 6.59 -3.93
C ALA A 83 -21.24 7.24 -3.53
N GLU A 84 -21.74 6.95 -2.31
CA GLU A 84 -22.97 7.55 -1.79
C GLU A 84 -22.87 9.08 -1.70
N ASN A 85 -21.76 9.60 -1.18
CA ASN A 85 -21.57 11.05 -1.08
C ASN A 85 -21.48 11.75 -2.45
N ALA A 86 -20.80 11.13 -3.40
CA ALA A 86 -20.71 11.65 -4.76
C ALA A 86 -22.09 11.68 -5.42
N ALA A 87 -22.86 10.62 -5.29
CA ALA A 87 -24.23 10.52 -5.79
C ALA A 87 -25.15 11.58 -5.18
N ILE A 88 -25.11 11.78 -3.86
CA ILE A 88 -25.88 12.79 -3.16
C ILE A 88 -25.51 14.20 -3.64
N LYS A 89 -24.21 14.51 -3.80
CA LYS A 89 -23.74 15.80 -4.32
C LYS A 89 -24.23 16.08 -5.73
N SER A 90 -24.32 15.07 -6.55
CA SER A 90 -24.78 15.15 -7.95
C SER A 90 -26.29 15.00 -8.07
N ASN A 91 -27.04 14.86 -6.97
CA ASN A 91 -28.46 14.59 -6.93
C ASN A 91 -28.90 13.41 -7.79
N VAL A 92 -28.13 12.34 -7.75
CA VAL A 92 -28.35 11.08 -8.50
C VAL A 92 -28.49 9.93 -7.50
N ASP A 93 -29.23 8.89 -7.88
CA ASP A 93 -29.30 7.67 -7.10
C ASP A 93 -27.92 6.97 -6.99
N PRO A 94 -27.46 6.55 -5.81
CA PRO A 94 -26.14 5.90 -5.62
C PRO A 94 -25.91 4.68 -6.51
N LYS A 95 -26.96 3.85 -6.76
CA LYS A 95 -26.88 2.70 -7.64
C LYS A 95 -26.59 3.13 -9.08
N LYS A 96 -27.38 4.08 -9.61
CA LYS A 96 -27.18 4.61 -10.98
C LYS A 96 -25.81 5.27 -11.12
N TRP A 97 -25.39 6.09 -10.15
CA TRP A 97 -24.09 6.72 -10.13
C TRP A 97 -22.95 5.70 -10.21
N THR A 98 -23.02 4.67 -9.35
CA THR A 98 -21.98 3.64 -9.25
C THR A 98 -21.87 2.83 -10.54
N PHE A 99 -23.00 2.36 -11.10
CA PHE A 99 -22.96 1.57 -12.33
C PHE A 99 -22.45 2.39 -13.53
N ASN A 100 -22.84 3.65 -13.65
CA ASN A 100 -22.33 4.52 -14.71
C ASN A 100 -20.81 4.70 -14.60
N ASN A 101 -20.28 4.87 -13.39
CA ASN A 101 -18.83 4.97 -13.20
C ASN A 101 -18.09 3.65 -13.44
N ILE A 102 -18.69 2.50 -13.13
CA ILE A 102 -18.14 1.18 -13.48
C ILE A 102 -17.97 1.07 -14.98
N GLU A 103 -18.99 1.41 -15.77
CA GLU A 103 -18.92 1.35 -17.24
C GLU A 103 -17.83 2.28 -17.79
N ILE A 104 -17.73 3.51 -17.29
CA ILE A 104 -16.66 4.44 -17.69
C ILE A 104 -15.27 3.86 -17.37
N MET A 105 -15.08 3.34 -16.16
CA MET A 105 -13.79 2.75 -15.76
C MET A 105 -13.44 1.52 -16.59
N LYS A 106 -14.42 0.69 -16.91
CA LYS A 106 -14.26 -0.50 -17.74
C LYS A 106 -13.86 -0.13 -19.19
N GLU A 107 -14.48 0.90 -19.75
CA GLU A 107 -14.09 1.44 -21.05
C GLU A 107 -12.63 1.93 -21.02
N GLN A 108 -12.25 2.71 -20.00
CA GLN A 108 -10.89 3.20 -19.85
C GLN A 108 -9.87 2.06 -19.71
N GLN A 109 -10.16 1.03 -18.93
CA GLN A 109 -9.32 -0.16 -18.75
C GLN A 109 -9.20 -0.96 -20.06
N SER A 110 -10.28 -1.06 -20.80
CA SER A 110 -10.30 -1.72 -22.12
C SER A 110 -9.42 -0.95 -23.12
N LYS A 111 -9.56 0.38 -23.20
CA LYS A 111 -8.74 1.24 -24.06
C LYS A 111 -7.26 1.22 -23.72
N LEU A 112 -6.90 1.03 -22.43
CA LEU A 112 -5.52 0.81 -22.02
C LEU A 112 -4.96 -0.53 -22.49
N GLY A 113 -5.81 -1.44 -22.99
CA GLY A 113 -5.39 -2.75 -23.47
C GLY A 113 -4.89 -3.68 -22.37
N LEU A 114 -5.48 -3.63 -21.19
CA LEU A 114 -5.08 -4.44 -20.03
C LEU A 114 -5.46 -5.92 -20.24
N SER A 115 -4.59 -6.85 -19.84
CA SER A 115 -4.74 -8.29 -20.07
C SER A 115 -5.53 -9.01 -18.99
N TYR A 116 -6.60 -8.39 -18.49
CA TYR A 116 -7.46 -8.97 -17.47
C TYR A 116 -8.27 -10.16 -17.98
N ASP A 117 -8.51 -11.11 -17.09
CA ASP A 117 -9.54 -12.15 -17.27
C ASP A 117 -10.91 -11.57 -16.89
N TRP A 118 -11.57 -10.94 -17.85
CA TRP A 118 -12.87 -10.28 -17.68
C TRP A 118 -14.02 -11.24 -17.30
N ASP A 119 -13.85 -12.55 -17.53
CA ASP A 119 -14.83 -13.55 -17.06
C ASP A 119 -14.87 -13.63 -15.52
N ARG A 120 -13.90 -12.99 -14.83
CA ARG A 120 -13.81 -12.98 -13.38
C ARG A 120 -14.13 -11.63 -12.75
N GLU A 121 -14.75 -10.75 -13.53
CA GLU A 121 -15.18 -9.44 -13.05
C GLU A 121 -16.16 -9.58 -11.88
N VAL A 122 -15.97 -8.78 -10.83
CA VAL A 122 -16.89 -8.67 -9.71
C VAL A 122 -17.16 -7.20 -9.39
N ALA A 123 -18.38 -6.90 -8.93
CA ALA A 123 -18.70 -5.61 -8.33
C ALA A 123 -19.33 -5.85 -6.95
N THR A 124 -18.74 -5.25 -5.93
CA THR A 124 -19.12 -5.56 -4.54
C THR A 124 -20.55 -5.17 -4.20
N CYS A 125 -21.15 -4.23 -4.93
CA CYS A 125 -22.54 -3.79 -4.76
C CYS A 125 -23.60 -4.73 -5.37
N LEU A 126 -23.18 -5.77 -6.09
CA LEU A 126 -24.11 -6.75 -6.65
C LEU A 126 -24.59 -7.74 -5.59
N PRO A 127 -25.89 -8.10 -5.57
CA PRO A 127 -26.43 -9.10 -4.64
C PRO A 127 -25.67 -10.44 -4.66
N GLU A 128 -25.15 -10.84 -5.82
CA GLU A 128 -24.37 -12.05 -6.05
C GLU A 128 -23.01 -12.01 -5.34
N TYR A 129 -22.51 -10.80 -5.01
CA TYR A 129 -21.31 -10.60 -4.24
C TYR A 129 -21.63 -10.39 -2.76
N TYR A 130 -22.42 -9.37 -2.40
CA TYR A 130 -22.58 -9.00 -1.00
C TYR A 130 -23.41 -10.00 -0.17
N ARG A 131 -24.15 -10.93 -0.79
CA ARG A 131 -24.73 -12.07 -0.06
C ARG A 131 -23.66 -12.87 0.71
N TRP A 132 -22.45 -12.89 0.18
CA TRP A 132 -21.35 -13.61 0.80
C TRP A 132 -20.68 -12.82 1.93
N ASN A 133 -20.68 -11.48 1.88
CA ASN A 133 -20.37 -10.67 3.05
C ASN A 133 -21.30 -10.98 4.21
N GLN A 134 -22.58 -11.05 3.91
CA GLN A 134 -23.62 -11.40 4.89
C GLN A 134 -23.45 -12.83 5.42
N TYR A 135 -23.16 -13.78 4.55
CA TYR A 135 -22.84 -15.15 4.93
C TYR A 135 -21.61 -15.22 5.86
N ILE A 136 -20.51 -14.57 5.50
CA ILE A 136 -19.28 -14.52 6.32
C ILE A 136 -19.57 -13.86 7.66
N PHE A 137 -20.34 -12.76 7.70
CA PHE A 137 -20.77 -12.14 8.94
C PHE A 137 -21.53 -13.15 9.83
N LEU A 138 -22.46 -13.92 9.28
CA LEU A 138 -23.19 -14.94 10.04
C LEU A 138 -22.27 -16.03 10.59
N GLN A 139 -21.25 -16.46 9.82
CA GLN A 139 -20.28 -17.43 10.33
C GLN A 139 -19.42 -16.83 11.44
N PHE A 140 -19.01 -15.55 11.32
CA PHE A 140 -18.28 -14.83 12.37
C PHE A 140 -19.15 -14.65 13.61
N TYR A 141 -20.43 -14.32 13.46
CA TYR A 141 -21.38 -14.22 14.57
C TYR A 141 -21.54 -15.55 15.32
N LYS A 142 -21.74 -16.65 14.60
CA LYS A 142 -21.80 -18.00 15.18
C LYS A 142 -20.54 -18.39 15.96
N LYS A 143 -19.39 -17.92 15.50
CA LYS A 143 -18.08 -18.16 16.12
C LYS A 143 -17.76 -17.19 17.26
N GLY A 144 -18.57 -16.18 17.47
CA GLY A 144 -18.34 -15.11 18.46
C GLY A 144 -17.28 -14.08 18.04
N LEU A 145 -16.90 -14.07 16.75
CA LEU A 145 -16.00 -13.07 16.16
C LEU A 145 -16.73 -11.78 15.75
N ALA A 146 -18.05 -11.86 15.49
CA ALA A 146 -18.90 -10.69 15.32
C ALA A 146 -19.78 -10.52 16.56
N TYR A 147 -19.83 -9.32 17.09
CA TYR A 147 -20.60 -9.01 18.31
C TYR A 147 -21.07 -7.56 18.33
N ARG A 148 -22.07 -7.28 19.15
CA ARG A 148 -22.62 -5.94 19.34
C ARG A 148 -22.29 -5.43 20.72
N LYS A 149 -21.85 -4.19 20.81
CA LYS A 149 -21.63 -3.49 22.08
C LYS A 149 -21.90 -2.00 21.95
N GLU A 150 -22.13 -1.38 23.07
CA GLU A 150 -22.16 0.07 23.18
C GLU A 150 -20.76 0.66 23.01
N ALA A 151 -20.64 1.68 22.19
CA ALA A 151 -19.38 2.36 21.91
C ALA A 151 -19.59 3.87 21.76
N MET A 152 -18.61 4.63 22.21
CA MET A 152 -18.54 6.07 21.94
C MET A 152 -18.15 6.31 20.48
N VAL A 153 -19.01 6.97 19.74
CA VAL A 153 -18.82 7.26 18.30
C VAL A 153 -18.95 8.74 18.03
N ASN A 154 -18.25 9.23 17.02
CA ASN A 154 -18.39 10.60 16.54
C ASN A 154 -19.77 10.74 15.85
N TYR A 155 -20.60 11.64 16.33
CA TYR A 155 -21.94 11.85 15.83
C TYR A 155 -22.16 13.30 15.40
N CYS A 156 -22.65 13.49 14.20
CA CYS A 156 -23.07 14.80 13.71
C CYS A 156 -24.58 14.97 13.91
N ASN A 157 -24.99 15.86 14.80
CA ASN A 157 -26.42 16.12 15.08
C ASN A 157 -27.16 16.73 13.88
N SER A 158 -26.47 17.54 13.07
CA SER A 158 -27.05 18.16 11.88
C SER A 158 -27.27 17.13 10.76
N CYS A 159 -26.28 16.28 10.47
CA CYS A 159 -26.41 15.20 9.49
C CYS A 159 -27.11 13.96 10.04
N LYS A 160 -27.36 13.88 11.35
CA LYS A 160 -27.97 12.74 12.05
C LYS A 160 -27.29 11.42 11.73
N THR A 161 -25.96 11.40 11.79
CA THR A 161 -25.17 10.22 11.38
C THR A 161 -23.88 10.08 12.19
N VAL A 162 -23.44 8.84 12.34
CA VAL A 162 -22.11 8.50 12.86
C VAL A 162 -21.06 8.83 11.80
N LEU A 163 -19.93 9.34 12.25
CA LEU A 163 -18.77 9.68 11.44
C LEU A 163 -17.59 8.78 11.82
N ALA A 164 -16.89 8.27 10.82
CA ALA A 164 -15.57 7.70 11.04
C ALA A 164 -14.60 8.80 11.52
N ASN A 165 -13.49 8.42 12.15
CA ASN A 165 -12.53 9.41 12.67
C ASN A 165 -11.99 10.32 11.55
N GLU A 166 -11.79 9.77 10.34
CA GLU A 166 -11.31 10.48 9.15
C GLU A 166 -12.32 11.51 8.61
N GLN A 167 -13.55 11.44 9.07
CA GLN A 167 -14.65 12.34 8.68
C GLN A 167 -14.86 13.50 9.67
N VAL A 168 -14.00 13.57 10.68
CA VAL A 168 -13.98 14.66 11.65
C VAL A 168 -12.76 15.52 11.39
N VAL A 169 -12.96 16.73 10.91
CA VAL A 169 -11.90 17.69 10.61
C VAL A 169 -11.97 18.82 11.63
N ASN A 170 -10.92 18.99 12.43
CA ASN A 170 -10.85 20.00 13.49
C ASN A 170 -12.06 19.98 14.43
N GLY A 171 -12.56 18.79 14.79
CA GLY A 171 -13.73 18.65 15.65
C GLY A 171 -15.09 18.93 15.01
N ALA A 172 -15.11 19.14 13.69
CA ALA A 172 -16.32 19.41 12.92
C ALA A 172 -16.59 18.33 11.87
N CYS A 173 -17.84 18.18 11.49
CA CYS A 173 -18.26 17.29 10.41
C CYS A 173 -17.69 17.77 9.07
N TRP A 174 -16.96 16.93 8.37
CA TRP A 174 -16.38 17.25 7.05
C TRP A 174 -17.41 17.70 6.00
N ARG A 175 -18.70 17.35 6.21
CA ARG A 175 -19.77 17.58 5.25
C ARG A 175 -20.54 18.88 5.51
N CYS A 176 -21.01 19.10 6.76
CA CYS A 176 -21.84 20.24 7.13
C CYS A 176 -21.10 21.27 7.98
N HIS A 177 -19.84 21.00 8.32
CA HIS A 177 -18.96 21.82 9.17
C HIS A 177 -19.51 22.12 10.58
N ASN A 178 -20.60 21.47 10.97
CA ASN A 178 -21.12 21.57 12.34
C ASN A 178 -20.28 20.74 13.31
N LYS A 179 -20.22 21.19 14.56
CA LYS A 179 -19.52 20.53 15.64
C LYS A 179 -19.99 19.10 15.80
N VAL A 180 -19.03 18.18 15.93
CA VAL A 180 -19.27 16.76 16.16
C VAL A 180 -19.32 16.51 17.67
N GLU A 181 -20.21 15.64 18.09
CA GLU A 181 -20.35 15.17 19.45
C GLU A 181 -20.04 13.69 19.57
N LEU A 182 -19.56 13.27 20.73
CA LEU A 182 -19.46 11.85 21.04
C LEU A 182 -20.80 11.35 21.58
N LYS A 183 -21.33 10.29 20.95
CA LYS A 183 -22.53 9.60 21.43
C LYS A 183 -22.24 8.15 21.71
N SER A 184 -22.77 7.62 22.75
CA SER A 184 -22.79 6.19 23.03
C SER A 184 -23.89 5.54 22.20
N LEU A 185 -23.51 4.65 21.30
CA LEU A 185 -24.41 3.90 20.44
C LEU A 185 -24.02 2.42 20.41
N GLU A 186 -25.02 1.57 20.35
CA GLU A 186 -24.78 0.14 20.14
C GLU A 186 -24.36 -0.12 18.70
N GLN A 187 -23.19 -0.73 18.51
CA GLN A 187 -22.55 -0.93 17.23
C GLN A 187 -22.03 -2.36 17.07
N TRP A 188 -21.89 -2.83 15.82
CA TRP A 188 -21.32 -4.12 15.48
C TRP A 188 -19.81 -4.04 15.29
N PHE A 189 -19.12 -5.06 15.79
CA PHE A 189 -17.66 -5.18 15.73
C PHE A 189 -17.23 -6.56 15.27
N PHE A 190 -16.05 -6.61 14.61
CA PHE A 190 -15.29 -7.84 14.44
C PHE A 190 -14.11 -7.88 15.41
N LYS A 191 -13.89 -9.04 16.04
CA LYS A 191 -12.80 -9.27 17.02
C LYS A 191 -11.45 -9.50 16.33
N ILE A 192 -10.93 -8.48 15.66
CA ILE A 192 -9.60 -8.52 15.07
C ILE A 192 -8.50 -8.65 16.13
N THR A 193 -8.77 -8.22 17.37
CA THR A 193 -7.82 -8.29 18.48
C THR A 193 -7.49 -9.73 18.87
N ASP A 194 -8.38 -10.69 18.67
CA ASP A 194 -8.12 -12.11 18.91
C ASP A 194 -6.99 -12.65 18.01
N TYR A 195 -6.70 -11.97 16.90
CA TYR A 195 -5.65 -12.32 15.93
C TYR A 195 -4.41 -11.43 16.03
N ALA A 196 -4.35 -10.49 16.98
CA ALA A 196 -3.27 -9.49 17.07
C ALA A 196 -1.87 -10.13 17.12
N GLU A 197 -1.67 -11.17 17.96
CA GLU A 197 -0.41 -11.86 18.09
C GLU A 197 -0.03 -12.60 16.82
N GLU A 198 -1.00 -13.27 16.20
CA GLU A 198 -0.76 -14.00 14.96
C GLU A 198 -0.46 -13.06 13.78
N LEU A 199 -1.17 -11.93 13.69
CA LEU A 199 -0.91 -10.88 12.71
C LEU A 199 0.52 -10.34 12.84
N LEU A 200 1.04 -10.17 14.06
CA LEU A 200 2.43 -9.76 14.30
C LEU A 200 3.44 -10.83 13.89
N LYS A 201 3.23 -12.07 14.38
CA LYS A 201 4.14 -13.19 14.14
C LYS A 201 4.37 -13.47 12.65
N TYR A 202 3.36 -13.31 11.82
CA TYR A 202 3.45 -13.59 10.39
C TYR A 202 4.07 -12.44 9.57
N LEU A 203 4.20 -11.22 10.12
CA LEU A 203 4.81 -10.09 9.39
C LEU A 203 6.23 -10.40 8.90
N ASP A 204 7.01 -11.12 9.71
CA ASP A 204 8.40 -11.44 9.35
C ASP A 204 8.51 -12.47 8.22
N LYS A 205 7.45 -13.21 7.95
CA LYS A 205 7.37 -14.19 6.86
C LYS A 205 6.93 -13.57 5.52
N LEU A 206 6.47 -12.32 5.53
CA LEU A 206 5.96 -11.63 4.34
C LEU A 206 7.09 -10.94 3.59
N SER A 207 7.15 -11.14 2.28
CA SER A 207 8.05 -10.41 1.37
C SER A 207 7.46 -9.06 1.00
N TRP A 208 7.18 -8.25 2.02
CA TRP A 208 6.58 -6.93 1.91
C TRP A 208 7.60 -5.83 2.21
N PRO A 209 7.41 -4.60 1.70
CA PRO A 209 8.24 -3.45 2.04
C PRO A 209 8.30 -3.27 3.56
N GLU A 210 9.50 -3.05 4.10
CA GLU A 210 9.69 -2.93 5.55
C GLU A 210 8.86 -1.79 6.15
N ARG A 211 8.68 -0.70 5.41
CA ARG A 211 7.83 0.42 5.82
C ARG A 211 6.39 -0.03 6.14
N VAL A 212 5.80 -0.90 5.31
CA VAL A 212 4.45 -1.44 5.55
C VAL A 212 4.41 -2.31 6.80
N LYS A 213 5.42 -3.18 6.98
CA LYS A 213 5.53 -4.03 8.17
C LYS A 213 5.66 -3.22 9.45
N VAL A 214 6.48 -2.17 9.44
CA VAL A 214 6.63 -1.24 10.56
C VAL A 214 5.31 -0.52 10.86
N MET A 215 4.59 -0.03 9.84
CA MET A 215 3.26 0.58 10.03
C MET A 215 2.30 -0.38 10.71
N GLN A 216 2.23 -1.64 10.29
CA GLN A 216 1.36 -2.64 10.92
C GLN A 216 1.81 -2.99 12.34
N ARG A 217 3.11 -3.18 12.59
CA ARG A 217 3.63 -3.41 13.95
C ARG A 217 3.24 -2.27 14.90
N ASN A 218 3.42 -1.04 14.47
CA ASN A 218 3.09 0.15 15.27
C ASN A 218 1.58 0.29 15.50
N TRP A 219 0.77 -0.07 14.50
CA TRP A 219 -0.69 -0.03 14.60
C TRP A 219 -1.23 -1.08 15.54
N ILE A 220 -0.74 -2.32 15.43
CA ILE A 220 -1.09 -3.40 16.36
C ILE A 220 -0.56 -3.07 17.75
N GLY A 221 0.66 -2.52 17.85
CA GLY A 221 1.20 -1.90 19.04
C GLY A 221 1.22 -2.83 20.25
N LYS A 222 1.88 -3.98 20.12
CA LYS A 222 2.10 -4.93 21.22
C LYS A 222 2.93 -4.27 22.32
N SER A 223 2.44 -4.31 23.54
CA SER A 223 3.13 -3.84 24.74
C SER A 223 3.14 -4.94 25.79
N GLU A 224 4.31 -5.35 26.23
CA GLU A 224 4.48 -6.26 27.36
C GLU A 224 4.70 -5.44 28.62
N GLY A 225 3.95 -5.76 29.66
CA GLY A 225 4.02 -5.00 30.90
C GLY A 225 3.38 -5.73 32.06
N THR A 226 3.05 -4.98 33.07
CA THR A 226 2.43 -5.48 34.31
C THR A 226 1.10 -4.77 34.52
N LEU A 227 0.05 -5.54 34.75
CA LEU A 227 -1.23 -5.05 35.26
C LEU A 227 -1.13 -4.98 36.77
N VAL A 228 -1.29 -3.81 37.35
CA VAL A 228 -1.10 -3.52 38.79
C VAL A 228 -2.42 -3.05 39.40
N LYS A 229 -2.81 -3.57 40.56
CA LYS A 229 -4.00 -3.18 41.29
C LYS A 229 -3.68 -2.06 42.31
N PHE A 230 -4.31 -0.92 42.12
CA PHE A 230 -4.29 0.19 43.06
C PHE A 230 -5.63 0.22 43.81
N GLN A 231 -5.61 -0.09 45.11
CA GLN A 231 -6.81 -0.08 45.90
C GLN A 231 -7.29 1.35 46.15
N LEU A 232 -8.61 1.59 46.06
CA LEU A 232 -9.21 2.86 46.50
C LEU A 232 -9.15 3.01 48.00
N GLU A 233 -8.84 4.21 48.46
CA GLU A 233 -8.81 4.51 49.89
C GLU A 233 -10.19 4.24 50.49
N ASN A 234 -10.22 3.55 51.65
CA ASN A 234 -11.43 3.22 52.41
C ASN A 234 -12.43 2.34 51.60
N SER A 235 -11.98 1.59 50.61
CA SER A 235 -12.79 0.70 49.80
C SER A 235 -12.08 -0.63 49.56
N LYS A 236 -12.84 -1.66 49.22
CA LYS A 236 -12.32 -2.92 48.71
C LYS A 236 -12.12 -2.87 47.20
N ASP A 237 -12.60 -1.81 46.53
CA ASP A 237 -12.48 -1.62 45.10
C ASP A 237 -11.04 -1.24 44.71
N TYR A 238 -10.65 -1.56 43.47
CA TYR A 238 -9.35 -1.22 42.97
C TYR A 238 -9.41 -0.81 41.49
N PHE A 239 -8.41 -0.04 41.09
CA PHE A 239 -8.11 0.19 39.68
C PHE A 239 -7.05 -0.78 39.21
N GLU A 240 -7.24 -1.35 38.06
CA GLU A 240 -6.17 -2.04 37.32
C GLU A 240 -5.46 -1.03 36.45
N VAL A 241 -4.14 -0.89 36.61
CA VAL A 241 -3.27 0.02 35.87
C VAL A 241 -2.25 -0.79 35.10
N PHE A 242 -2.22 -0.64 33.78
CA PHE A 242 -1.19 -1.26 32.95
C PHE A 242 0.04 -0.36 32.86
N THR A 243 1.22 -0.94 33.10
CA THR A 243 2.50 -0.24 32.95
C THR A 243 3.56 -1.12 32.29
N THR A 244 4.34 -0.51 31.40
CA THR A 244 5.56 -1.12 30.84
C THR A 244 6.79 -0.85 31.72
N ARG A 245 6.60 -0.03 32.78
CA ARG A 245 7.64 0.40 33.70
C ARG A 245 7.29 0.05 35.15
N PRO A 246 7.09 -1.24 35.51
CA PRO A 246 6.87 -1.64 36.89
C PRO A 246 8.08 -1.29 37.79
N ASP A 247 9.27 -1.14 37.23
CA ASP A 247 10.49 -0.67 37.90
C ASP A 247 10.34 0.73 38.53
N THR A 248 9.39 1.54 38.05
CA THR A 248 9.14 2.90 38.58
C THR A 248 8.03 2.97 39.63
N LEU A 249 7.39 1.86 39.98
CA LEU A 249 6.20 1.82 40.81
C LEU A 249 6.36 2.45 42.22
N TYR A 250 7.56 2.32 42.82
CA TYR A 250 7.90 3.00 44.08
C TYR A 250 7.91 4.52 43.97
N GLY A 251 8.08 5.06 42.74
CA GLY A 251 8.04 6.47 42.42
C GLY A 251 6.68 7.00 41.97
N ALA A 252 5.65 6.17 41.98
CA ALA A 252 4.29 6.58 41.64
C ALA A 252 3.71 7.48 42.72
N THR A 253 3.41 8.72 42.38
CA THR A 253 2.95 9.75 43.35
C THR A 253 1.52 10.21 43.11
N PHE A 254 0.89 9.86 42.01
CA PHE A 254 -0.53 10.07 41.74
C PHE A 254 -1.02 9.10 40.65
N LEU A 255 -2.34 8.92 40.56
CA LEU A 255 -3.00 8.26 39.43
C LEU A 255 -3.68 9.29 38.56
N VAL A 256 -3.71 8.99 37.24
CA VAL A 256 -4.46 9.82 36.30
C VAL A 256 -5.42 8.96 35.50
N MET A 257 -6.69 9.40 35.48
CA MET A 257 -7.76 8.73 34.73
C MET A 257 -8.10 9.53 33.47
N ALA A 258 -8.52 8.84 32.43
CA ALA A 258 -9.17 9.46 31.28
C ALA A 258 -10.46 10.18 31.76
N PRO A 259 -10.70 11.42 31.30
CA PRO A 259 -11.91 12.15 31.69
C PRO A 259 -13.22 11.42 31.35
N GLU A 260 -13.21 10.65 30.28
CA GLU A 260 -14.31 9.83 29.77
C GLU A 260 -14.45 8.45 30.45
N HIS A 261 -13.61 8.14 31.43
CA HIS A 261 -13.67 6.84 32.13
C HIS A 261 -14.98 6.69 32.93
N PRO A 262 -15.76 5.59 32.77
CA PRO A 262 -17.08 5.44 33.38
C PRO A 262 -17.10 5.61 34.92
N LYS A 263 -16.08 5.09 35.60
CA LYS A 263 -15.95 5.21 37.05
C LYS A 263 -15.73 6.65 37.56
N VAL A 264 -15.35 7.61 36.70
CA VAL A 264 -15.16 9.00 37.15
C VAL A 264 -16.44 9.59 37.66
N LEU A 265 -17.56 9.46 36.92
CA LEU A 265 -18.86 9.98 37.31
C LEU A 265 -19.40 9.32 38.61
N GLU A 266 -19.12 8.03 38.79
CA GLU A 266 -19.46 7.29 40.01
C GLU A 266 -18.66 7.80 41.22
N LEU A 267 -17.36 7.99 41.08
CA LEU A 267 -16.46 8.40 42.16
C LEU A 267 -16.69 9.84 42.61
N ILE A 268 -17.10 10.73 41.72
CA ILE A 268 -17.34 12.14 42.05
C ILE A 268 -18.74 12.41 42.64
N LYS A 269 -19.67 11.46 42.53
CA LYS A 269 -21.05 11.60 43.00
C LYS A 269 -21.05 11.97 44.47
N GLY A 270 -21.69 13.09 44.80
CA GLY A 270 -21.77 13.62 46.16
C GLY A 270 -20.49 14.27 46.71
N THR A 271 -19.43 14.39 45.90
CA THR A 271 -18.22 15.15 46.30
C THR A 271 -18.39 16.64 46.08
N LYS A 272 -17.59 17.45 46.80
CA LYS A 272 -17.57 18.92 46.64
C LYS A 272 -17.18 19.34 45.22
N ASN A 273 -16.42 18.51 44.51
CA ASN A 273 -15.85 18.78 43.17
C ASN A 273 -16.75 18.29 42.05
N GLU A 274 -17.92 17.70 42.31
CA GLU A 274 -18.75 17.02 41.30
C GLU A 274 -19.03 17.92 40.06
N ASN A 275 -19.53 19.13 40.33
CA ASN A 275 -19.90 20.06 39.24
C ASN A 275 -18.70 20.53 38.41
N ASP A 276 -17.58 20.81 39.04
CA ASP A 276 -16.38 21.29 38.36
C ASP A 276 -15.71 20.19 37.56
N VAL A 277 -15.71 18.95 38.09
CA VAL A 277 -15.22 17.79 37.37
C VAL A 277 -16.08 17.51 36.11
N LYS A 278 -17.42 17.62 36.23
CA LYS A 278 -18.33 17.47 35.09
C LYS A 278 -18.08 18.53 34.00
N LYS A 279 -17.87 19.79 34.39
CA LYS A 279 -17.49 20.85 33.44
C LYS A 279 -16.15 20.56 32.74
N PHE A 280 -15.18 20.08 33.50
CA PHE A 280 -13.86 19.70 32.97
C PHE A 280 -13.98 18.55 31.97
N ILE A 281 -14.74 17.48 32.30
CA ILE A 281 -14.98 16.36 31.38
C ILE A 281 -15.58 16.87 30.08
N ASN A 282 -16.63 17.68 30.14
CA ASN A 282 -17.29 18.21 28.96
C ASN A 282 -16.34 19.07 28.07
N LYS A 283 -15.42 19.80 28.70
CA LYS A 283 -14.40 20.58 27.97
C LYS A 283 -13.41 19.68 27.25
N VAL A 284 -12.86 18.70 27.96
CA VAL A 284 -11.75 17.86 27.45
C VAL A 284 -12.20 16.82 26.43
N VAL A 285 -13.40 16.25 26.61
CA VAL A 285 -13.94 15.21 25.71
C VAL A 285 -14.18 15.74 24.29
N ILE A 286 -14.38 17.05 24.14
CA ILE A 286 -14.58 17.71 22.83
C ILE A 286 -13.26 17.95 22.09
N GLU A 287 -12.13 17.97 22.79
CA GLU A 287 -10.81 18.18 22.18
C GLU A 287 -10.39 16.98 21.33
N ASP A 288 -9.76 17.27 20.20
CA ASP A 288 -9.21 16.24 19.32
C ASP A 288 -8.21 15.35 20.08
N LYS A 289 -8.39 14.02 20.00
CA LYS A 289 -7.53 13.06 20.71
C LYS A 289 -6.05 13.15 20.31
N PHE A 290 -5.75 13.45 19.05
CA PHE A 290 -4.38 13.64 18.60
C PHE A 290 -3.77 14.90 19.18
N LEU A 291 -4.56 15.99 19.24
CA LEU A 291 -4.12 17.24 19.87
C LEU A 291 -3.93 17.09 21.39
N ARG A 292 -4.80 16.29 22.07
CA ARG A 292 -4.68 16.01 23.51
C ARG A 292 -3.35 15.32 23.86
N THR A 293 -2.85 14.42 22.99
CA THR A 293 -1.65 13.61 23.26
C THR A 293 -0.38 14.15 22.64
N ALA A 294 -0.43 15.23 21.88
CA ALA A 294 0.74 15.86 21.26
C ALA A 294 1.74 16.32 22.34
N GLU A 295 3.05 16.11 22.08
CA GLU A 295 4.11 16.41 23.04
C GLU A 295 4.22 17.89 23.37
N ASP A 296 3.96 18.76 22.39
CA ASP A 296 4.01 20.23 22.49
C ASP A 296 2.79 20.85 23.16
N LYS A 297 1.77 20.09 23.51
CA LYS A 297 0.55 20.58 24.14
C LYS A 297 0.66 20.60 25.66
N GLU A 298 0.11 21.66 26.26
CA GLU A 298 0.03 21.83 27.70
C GLU A 298 -0.73 20.68 28.36
N LYS A 299 -0.14 20.08 29.40
CA LYS A 299 -0.78 19.03 30.19
C LYS A 299 -1.56 19.68 31.32
N TYR A 300 -2.85 19.39 31.37
CA TYR A 300 -3.72 19.92 32.43
C TYR A 300 -4.76 18.88 32.86
N GLY A 301 -5.21 19.01 34.11
CA GLY A 301 -6.12 18.07 34.72
C GLY A 301 -6.78 18.64 35.97
N MET A 302 -7.56 17.80 36.66
CA MET A 302 -8.29 18.17 37.86
C MET A 302 -8.27 17.02 38.88
N PHE A 303 -8.06 17.34 40.12
CA PHE A 303 -8.20 16.41 41.25
C PHE A 303 -9.69 16.06 41.49
N ILE A 304 -9.99 14.76 41.52
CA ILE A 304 -11.39 14.31 41.71
C ILE A 304 -11.85 14.16 43.16
N GLY A 305 -10.99 14.52 44.14
CA GLY A 305 -11.33 14.41 45.56
C GLY A 305 -11.19 12.99 46.12
N LYS A 306 -10.51 12.08 45.41
CA LYS A 306 -10.33 10.68 45.82
C LYS A 306 -8.86 10.28 45.78
N TYR A 307 -8.53 9.25 46.55
CA TYR A 307 -7.18 8.73 46.66
C TYR A 307 -7.13 7.22 46.40
N ALA A 308 -5.99 6.72 46.01
CA ALA A 308 -5.67 5.30 45.92
C ALA A 308 -4.41 4.98 46.75
N LEU A 309 -4.19 3.73 47.05
CA LEU A 309 -3.03 3.24 47.78
C LEU A 309 -2.01 2.65 46.75
N ASN A 310 -0.76 3.10 46.85
CA ASN A 310 0.32 2.48 46.09
C ASN A 310 0.54 1.05 46.63
N PRO A 311 0.45 0.00 45.79
CA PRO A 311 0.45 -1.39 46.24
C PRO A 311 1.76 -1.86 46.88
N LEU A 312 2.90 -1.15 46.68
CA LEU A 312 4.21 -1.52 47.21
C LEU A 312 4.62 -0.67 48.43
N THR A 313 4.17 0.56 48.52
CA THR A 313 4.52 1.48 49.63
C THR A 313 3.39 1.71 50.61
N ASN A 314 2.16 1.32 50.25
CA ASN A 314 0.91 1.62 50.97
C ASN A 314 0.67 3.14 51.15
N GLU A 315 1.38 3.98 50.45
CA GLU A 315 1.21 5.43 50.49
C GLU A 315 -0.07 5.83 49.76
N LYS A 316 -0.72 6.81 50.34
CA LYS A 316 -1.93 7.44 49.80
C LYS A 316 -1.53 8.40 48.68
N ILE A 317 -2.02 8.15 47.44
CA ILE A 317 -1.77 8.97 46.28
C ILE A 317 -3.06 9.54 45.69
N PRO A 318 -3.11 10.82 45.27
CA PRO A 318 -4.31 11.46 44.74
C PRO A 318 -4.66 10.95 43.34
N ILE A 319 -5.97 10.97 43.03
CA ILE A 319 -6.50 10.60 41.74
C ILE A 319 -6.88 11.85 40.94
N TYR A 320 -6.32 12.04 39.78
CA TYR A 320 -6.61 13.12 38.85
C TYR A 320 -7.31 12.61 37.59
N ILE A 321 -8.04 13.47 36.91
CA ILE A 321 -8.39 13.34 35.51
C ILE A 321 -7.55 14.32 34.71
N ALA A 322 -7.05 13.95 33.51
CA ALA A 322 -6.21 14.84 32.70
C ALA A 322 -6.43 14.66 31.20
N ASN A 323 -6.16 15.74 30.46
CA ASN A 323 -6.36 15.79 29.01
C ASN A 323 -5.49 14.76 28.22
N PHE A 324 -4.33 14.39 28.72
CA PHE A 324 -3.38 13.52 28.03
C PHE A 324 -3.60 12.02 28.26
N VAL A 325 -4.56 11.62 29.09
CA VAL A 325 -4.93 10.21 29.29
C VAL A 325 -6.15 9.89 28.44
N LEU A 326 -6.07 8.82 27.68
CA LEU A 326 -7.13 8.35 26.80
C LEU A 326 -7.72 7.04 27.32
N MET A 327 -9.03 6.89 27.17
CA MET A 327 -9.73 5.64 27.51
C MET A 327 -9.29 4.47 26.62
N ASP A 328 -8.82 4.78 25.42
CA ASP A 328 -8.41 3.81 24.40
C ASP A 328 -7.02 3.19 24.68
N TYR A 329 -6.29 3.64 25.69
CA TYR A 329 -4.97 3.11 26.05
C TYR A 329 -4.97 2.46 27.43
N GLY A 330 -4.55 1.21 27.50
CA GLY A 330 -4.51 0.46 28.77
C GLY A 330 -5.90 0.24 29.34
N THR A 331 -6.05 0.62 30.57
CA THR A 331 -7.30 0.56 31.35
C THR A 331 -8.02 1.91 31.44
N GLY A 332 -7.51 2.95 30.75
CA GLY A 332 -7.97 4.33 30.92
C GLY A 332 -7.50 4.97 32.23
N VAL A 333 -6.64 4.27 32.99
CA VAL A 333 -5.99 4.76 34.22
C VAL A 333 -4.50 4.50 34.13
N ILE A 334 -3.69 5.49 34.43
CA ILE A 334 -2.23 5.39 34.45
C ILE A 334 -1.68 5.73 35.83
N MET A 335 -0.61 5.07 36.21
CA MET A 335 0.21 5.52 37.32
C MET A 335 1.18 6.60 36.84
N ALA A 336 1.25 7.69 37.55
CA ALA A 336 2.15 8.79 37.23
C ALA A 336 3.45 8.71 38.02
N VAL A 337 4.56 8.78 37.30
CA VAL A 337 5.92 8.64 37.83
C VAL A 337 6.78 9.84 37.43
N PRO A 338 6.58 11.00 38.06
CA PRO A 338 7.15 12.30 37.60
C PRO A 338 8.65 12.31 37.41
N ALA A 339 9.41 11.56 38.20
CA ALA A 339 10.85 11.51 38.06
C ALA A 339 11.31 10.78 36.78
N HIS A 340 10.42 9.97 36.14
CA HIS A 340 10.78 9.00 35.09
C HIS A 340 9.87 9.02 33.83
N ASP A 341 8.89 9.93 33.80
CA ASP A 341 8.06 10.25 32.62
C ASP A 341 7.95 11.77 32.47
N GLN A 342 8.25 12.29 31.28
CA GLN A 342 8.32 13.74 31.06
C GLN A 342 6.93 14.41 31.18
N ARG A 343 5.85 13.76 30.72
CA ARG A 343 4.49 14.29 30.82
C ARG A 343 4.06 14.38 32.28
N ASP A 344 4.37 13.35 33.06
CA ASP A 344 4.07 13.30 34.49
C ASP A 344 4.91 14.33 35.26
N PHE A 345 6.15 14.57 34.83
CA PHE A 345 7.02 15.60 35.42
C PHE A 345 6.44 17.01 35.24
N GLU A 346 6.04 17.36 34.02
CA GLU A 346 5.43 18.65 33.71
C GLU A 346 4.13 18.86 34.50
N PHE A 347 3.30 17.82 34.54
CA PHE A 347 2.06 17.83 35.31
C PHE A 347 2.32 18.00 36.80
N ALA A 348 3.27 17.24 37.37
CA ALA A 348 3.62 17.30 38.78
C ALA A 348 4.17 18.68 39.16
N LYS A 349 5.00 19.30 38.32
CA LYS A 349 5.51 20.69 38.55
C LYS A 349 4.37 21.69 38.56
N LYS A 350 3.43 21.60 37.57
CA LYS A 350 2.28 22.49 37.48
C LYS A 350 1.36 22.42 38.71
N TYR A 351 1.09 21.20 39.17
CA TYR A 351 0.16 20.96 40.28
C TYR A 351 0.85 20.80 41.65
N LYS A 352 2.17 21.04 41.70
CA LYS A 352 3.03 20.96 42.91
C LYS A 352 2.91 19.59 43.61
N LEU A 353 2.87 18.52 42.81
CA LEU A 353 2.82 17.14 43.30
C LEU A 353 4.24 16.60 43.61
N PRO A 354 4.37 15.61 44.50
CA PRO A 354 5.65 15.03 44.86
C PRO A 354 6.37 14.40 43.66
N ILE A 355 7.71 14.59 43.59
CA ILE A 355 8.57 13.94 42.57
C ILE A 355 9.53 13.02 43.29
N LYS A 356 9.36 11.70 43.19
CA LYS A 356 10.17 10.68 43.85
C LYS A 356 11.09 10.00 42.84
N ILE A 357 12.41 10.12 43.03
CA ILE A 357 13.42 9.49 42.18
C ILE A 357 13.61 8.05 42.66
N VAL A 358 13.41 7.08 41.77
CA VAL A 358 13.60 5.65 42.04
C VAL A 358 14.55 4.97 41.05
N ILE A 359 15.01 5.69 40.03
CA ILE A 359 16.06 5.24 39.10
C ILE A 359 17.09 6.35 38.94
N THR A 360 18.36 5.97 38.97
CA THR A 360 19.52 6.89 38.81
C THR A 360 20.50 6.29 37.81
N PRO A 361 21.30 7.13 37.09
CA PRO A 361 22.42 6.62 36.33
C PRO A 361 23.39 5.85 37.21
N LYS A 362 24.04 4.81 36.70
CA LYS A 362 25.07 4.07 37.46
C LYS A 362 26.17 5.01 37.92
N GLY A 363 26.43 5.01 39.23
CA GLY A 363 27.48 5.85 39.84
C GLY A 363 27.15 7.34 40.02
N LYS A 364 25.89 7.78 39.75
CA LYS A 364 25.47 9.17 39.97
C LYS A 364 24.23 9.22 40.84
N LYS A 365 24.18 10.18 41.78
CA LYS A 365 22.98 10.49 42.57
C LYS A 365 22.18 11.62 41.90
N LEU A 366 20.91 11.40 41.67
CA LEU A 366 19.96 12.44 41.27
C LEU A 366 19.20 12.93 42.51
N THR A 367 18.89 14.24 42.58
CA THR A 367 18.06 14.84 43.60
C THR A 367 16.89 15.56 42.97
N SER A 368 15.74 15.51 43.61
CA SER A 368 14.46 16.04 43.06
C SER A 368 14.51 17.53 42.76
N ASP A 369 15.21 18.27 43.61
CA ASP A 369 15.32 19.74 43.51
C ASP A 369 16.18 20.20 42.32
N LYS A 370 17.08 19.34 41.83
CA LYS A 370 17.98 19.61 40.70
C LYS A 370 17.47 19.08 39.38
N LEU A 371 16.35 18.30 39.37
CA LEU A 371 15.76 17.79 38.14
C LEU A 371 15.10 18.93 37.36
N LYS A 372 15.65 19.20 36.18
CA LYS A 372 15.07 20.13 35.18
C LYS A 372 14.08 19.42 34.26
N GLN A 373 14.23 18.09 34.08
CA GLN A 373 13.40 17.20 33.26
C GLN A 373 13.42 15.82 33.87
N ALA A 374 12.48 14.96 33.47
CA ALA A 374 12.42 13.57 33.92
C ALA A 374 13.64 12.76 33.44
N TYR A 375 14.10 11.84 34.27
CA TYR A 375 15.14 10.87 33.91
C TYR A 375 14.45 9.61 33.33
N VAL A 376 14.36 9.51 32.02
CA VAL A 376 13.63 8.44 31.30
C VAL A 376 14.50 7.23 30.90
N ASN A 377 15.82 7.35 31.02
CA ASN A 377 16.76 6.32 30.60
C ASN A 377 16.84 5.14 31.61
N GLU A 378 17.47 4.06 31.18
CA GLU A 378 17.81 2.94 32.05
C GLU A 378 18.83 3.34 33.11
N GLY A 379 18.81 2.62 34.23
CA GLY A 379 19.72 2.91 35.33
C GLY A 379 19.63 1.86 36.45
N VAL A 380 20.00 2.27 37.66
CA VAL A 380 19.96 1.46 38.86
C VAL A 380 18.86 1.94 39.78
N LEU A 381 18.10 0.99 40.37
CA LEU A 381 17.03 1.33 41.31
C LEU A 381 17.59 1.86 42.64
N ILE A 382 16.96 2.94 43.13
CA ILE A 382 17.14 3.49 44.48
C ILE A 382 15.75 3.73 45.08
N ASN A 383 15.64 3.92 46.36
CA ASN A 383 14.36 4.20 47.08
C ASN A 383 13.25 3.17 46.79
N SER A 384 13.67 1.95 46.46
CA SER A 384 12.79 0.86 46.03
C SER A 384 12.85 -0.39 46.91
N ASN A 385 13.14 -0.16 48.21
CA ASN A 385 13.25 -1.18 49.24
C ASN A 385 14.18 -2.36 48.82
N LYS A 386 13.75 -3.59 48.93
CA LYS A 386 14.55 -4.80 48.55
C LYS A 386 14.99 -4.85 47.09
N PHE A 387 14.46 -4.00 46.23
CA PHE A 387 14.83 -3.91 44.82
C PHE A 387 15.92 -2.85 44.52
N ASN A 388 16.42 -2.18 45.59
CA ASN A 388 17.54 -1.27 45.42
C ASN A 388 18.75 -1.98 44.80
N ASN A 389 19.51 -1.26 44.01
CA ASN A 389 20.70 -1.71 43.28
C ASN A 389 20.47 -2.65 42.10
N LEU A 390 19.22 -3.09 41.82
CA LEU A 390 18.92 -3.81 40.58
C LEU A 390 19.00 -2.88 39.37
N LEU A 391 19.42 -3.42 38.23
CA LEU A 391 19.30 -2.76 36.96
C LEU A 391 17.80 -2.72 36.55
N THR A 392 17.39 -1.69 35.82
CA THR A 392 16.00 -1.49 35.39
C THR A 392 15.41 -2.71 34.68
N GLY A 393 16.19 -3.40 33.82
CA GLY A 393 15.77 -4.60 33.12
C GLY A 393 15.41 -5.77 34.04
N GLU A 394 16.26 -6.01 35.05
CA GLU A 394 16.05 -7.04 36.09
C GLU A 394 14.89 -6.66 37.00
N ALA A 395 14.86 -5.41 37.42
CA ALA A 395 13.85 -4.88 38.34
C ALA A 395 12.41 -5.03 37.78
N LYS A 396 12.22 -4.81 36.47
CA LYS A 396 10.93 -5.03 35.82
C LYS A 396 10.39 -6.45 36.07
N ASN A 397 11.24 -7.45 35.91
CA ASN A 397 10.84 -8.84 36.08
C ASN A 397 10.62 -9.20 37.57
N GLU A 398 11.53 -8.80 38.44
CA GLU A 398 11.47 -9.11 39.87
C GLU A 398 10.29 -8.41 40.57
N ILE A 399 10.03 -7.15 40.24
CA ILE A 399 8.85 -6.43 40.78
C ILE A 399 7.56 -7.04 40.26
N THR A 400 7.48 -7.40 38.97
CA THR A 400 6.33 -8.09 38.40
C THR A 400 6.04 -9.43 39.10
N LYS A 401 7.10 -10.23 39.34
CA LYS A 401 7.03 -11.50 40.05
C LYS A 401 6.55 -11.29 41.49
N HIS A 402 7.09 -10.29 42.16
CA HIS A 402 6.67 -9.93 43.53
C HIS A 402 5.19 -9.54 43.62
N LEU A 403 4.74 -8.66 42.71
CA LEU A 403 3.33 -8.26 42.63
C LEU A 403 2.40 -9.46 42.38
N SER A 404 2.86 -10.41 41.52
CA SER A 404 2.12 -11.63 41.24
C SER A 404 2.00 -12.54 42.49
N GLY A 405 3.07 -12.67 43.27
CA GLY A 405 3.06 -13.40 44.54
C GLY A 405 2.11 -12.81 45.56
N LEU A 406 2.01 -11.49 45.60
CA LEU A 406 1.04 -10.77 46.48
C LEU A 406 -0.38 -10.71 45.91
N LYS A 407 -0.65 -11.22 44.70
CA LYS A 407 -1.94 -11.10 43.95
C LYS A 407 -2.33 -9.63 43.67
N LEU A 408 -1.37 -8.73 43.68
CA LEU A 408 -1.54 -7.30 43.44
C LEU A 408 -1.18 -6.92 41.99
N GLY A 409 -0.72 -7.87 41.17
CA GLY A 409 -0.45 -7.65 39.76
C GLY A 409 -0.13 -8.93 39.00
N LYS A 410 -0.03 -8.84 37.69
CA LYS A 410 0.33 -9.96 36.80
C LYS A 410 1.00 -9.44 35.52
N LYS A 411 1.93 -10.25 34.98
CA LYS A 411 2.47 -9.99 33.64
C LYS A 411 1.32 -10.04 32.62
N THR A 412 1.26 -9.06 31.74
CA THR A 412 0.16 -8.91 30.79
C THR A 412 0.67 -8.32 29.49
N ILE A 413 0.09 -8.77 28.37
CA ILE A 413 0.30 -8.20 27.06
C ILE A 413 -0.91 -7.37 26.72
N GLN A 414 -0.70 -6.17 26.23
CA GLN A 414 -1.75 -5.30 25.68
C GLN A 414 -1.43 -4.92 24.25
N TYR A 415 -2.46 -4.61 23.49
CA TYR A 415 -2.37 -4.15 22.11
C TYR A 415 -3.05 -2.78 21.98
N LYS A 416 -2.48 -1.91 21.15
CA LYS A 416 -3.14 -0.66 20.73
C LYS A 416 -4.32 -0.95 19.80
N LEU A 417 -4.20 -2.02 18.99
CA LEU A 417 -5.24 -2.47 18.09
C LEU A 417 -6.56 -2.64 18.85
N ARG A 418 -7.65 -2.13 18.27
CA ARG A 418 -9.01 -2.30 18.76
C ARG A 418 -9.82 -3.16 17.83
N ASP A 419 -10.91 -3.73 18.33
CA ASP A 419 -11.84 -4.45 17.49
C ASP A 419 -12.40 -3.54 16.39
N TRP A 420 -12.56 -4.11 15.21
CA TRP A 420 -12.98 -3.39 14.05
C TRP A 420 -14.46 -3.05 14.10
N LEU A 421 -14.78 -1.76 14.20
CA LEU A 421 -16.14 -1.22 14.16
C LEU A 421 -16.67 -1.28 12.71
N ILE A 422 -17.61 -2.16 12.45
CA ILE A 422 -18.15 -2.38 11.09
C ILE A 422 -19.47 -1.66 10.81
N SER A 423 -20.20 -1.22 11.81
CA SER A 423 -21.49 -0.53 11.64
C SER A 423 -21.37 0.81 10.94
N ARG A 424 -22.17 1.02 9.88
CA ARG A 424 -22.33 2.31 9.19
C ARG A 424 -23.81 2.62 9.01
N GLN A 425 -24.24 3.81 9.40
CA GLN A 425 -25.62 4.31 9.24
C GLN A 425 -25.76 4.91 7.83
N ARG A 426 -25.64 4.05 6.81
CA ARG A 426 -25.61 4.39 5.40
C ARG A 426 -26.49 3.45 4.60
N TYR A 427 -26.98 3.95 3.48
CA TYR A 427 -27.74 3.12 2.51
C TYR A 427 -26.81 2.27 1.65
N TRP A 428 -25.81 2.90 1.03
CA TRP A 428 -24.96 2.26 0.02
C TRP A 428 -23.86 1.43 0.65
N GLY A 429 -24.23 0.24 1.09
CA GLY A 429 -23.34 -0.72 1.75
C GLY A 429 -24.04 -2.06 1.96
N THR A 430 -23.29 -3.09 2.34
CA THR A 430 -23.83 -4.43 2.64
C THR A 430 -24.71 -4.38 3.90
N PRO A 431 -26.02 -4.65 3.84
CA PRO A 431 -26.87 -4.70 5.05
C PRO A 431 -26.40 -5.77 6.05
N ILE A 432 -26.36 -5.44 7.33
CA ILE A 432 -26.04 -6.41 8.38
C ILE A 432 -27.24 -7.36 8.56
N PRO A 433 -27.05 -8.70 8.38
CA PRO A 433 -28.17 -9.65 8.31
C PRO A 433 -28.66 -10.08 9.70
N VAL A 434 -29.21 -9.11 10.47
CA VAL A 434 -29.70 -9.34 11.84
C VAL A 434 -31.12 -8.79 12.03
N ILE A 435 -31.88 -9.42 12.92
CA ILE A 435 -33.26 -9.07 13.26
C ILE A 435 -33.35 -8.97 14.79
N TYR A 436 -33.98 -7.92 15.28
CA TYR A 436 -34.26 -7.68 16.71
C TYR A 436 -35.71 -8.05 17.06
N CYS A 437 -35.86 -9.14 17.77
CA CYS A 437 -37.16 -9.61 18.25
C CYS A 437 -37.34 -9.30 19.72
N GLN A 438 -38.46 -8.70 20.09
CA GLN A 438 -38.75 -8.40 21.49
C GLN A 438 -38.81 -9.65 22.38
N TYR A 439 -39.15 -10.81 21.80
CA TYR A 439 -39.28 -12.09 22.53
C TYR A 439 -38.03 -12.99 22.43
N CYS A 440 -37.31 -12.93 21.33
CA CYS A 440 -36.19 -13.84 21.04
C CYS A 440 -34.82 -13.18 21.13
N GLY A 441 -34.78 -11.85 21.34
CA GLY A 441 -33.55 -11.07 21.30
C GLY A 441 -32.97 -10.92 19.89
N ILE A 442 -31.68 -10.85 19.79
CA ILE A 442 -30.94 -10.77 18.52
C ILE A 442 -31.03 -12.09 17.76
N GLN A 443 -31.57 -12.07 16.56
CA GLN A 443 -31.70 -13.24 15.69
C GLN A 443 -31.00 -13.01 14.34
N PRO A 444 -30.07 -13.88 13.93
CA PRO A 444 -29.49 -13.83 12.60
C PRO A 444 -30.55 -14.17 11.53
N VAL A 445 -30.45 -13.55 10.37
CA VAL A 445 -31.20 -13.96 9.18
C VAL A 445 -30.79 -15.38 8.78
N LEU A 446 -31.72 -16.20 8.32
CA LEU A 446 -31.39 -17.57 7.90
C LEU A 446 -30.53 -17.53 6.61
N GLU A 447 -29.54 -18.41 6.52
CA GLU A 447 -28.64 -18.45 5.35
C GLU A 447 -29.39 -18.62 4.01
N LYS A 448 -30.50 -19.37 4.01
CA LYS A 448 -31.35 -19.56 2.84
C LYS A 448 -32.07 -18.29 2.38
N ASP A 449 -32.23 -17.30 3.27
CA ASP A 449 -32.93 -16.05 3.01
C ASP A 449 -31.96 -14.92 2.61
N LEU A 450 -30.67 -15.23 2.42
CA LEU A 450 -29.69 -14.31 1.88
C LEU A 450 -29.78 -14.23 0.34
N PRO A 451 -29.53 -13.06 -0.25
CA PRO A 451 -29.13 -11.81 0.42
C PRO A 451 -30.30 -10.99 1.00
N VAL A 452 -30.05 -10.31 2.09
CA VAL A 452 -30.87 -9.17 2.52
C VAL A 452 -30.59 -8.04 1.55
N LYS A 453 -31.51 -7.79 0.62
CA LYS A 453 -31.36 -6.77 -0.43
C LYS A 453 -31.60 -5.36 0.07
N LEU A 454 -30.90 -4.39 -0.52
CA LEU A 454 -31.19 -2.97 -0.31
C LEU A 454 -32.58 -2.64 -0.88
N PRO A 455 -33.42 -1.87 -0.15
CA PRO A 455 -34.73 -1.47 -0.65
C PRO A 455 -34.60 -0.34 -1.69
N GLU A 456 -35.53 -0.31 -2.63
CA GLU A 456 -35.57 0.69 -3.72
C GLU A 456 -36.52 1.88 -3.39
N ASP A 457 -37.29 1.79 -2.28
CA ASP A 457 -38.28 2.78 -1.84
C ASP A 457 -37.69 3.91 -0.98
N ILE A 458 -36.41 4.23 -1.14
CA ILE A 458 -35.70 5.22 -0.31
C ILE A 458 -35.54 6.57 -1.01
N LYS A 459 -35.83 7.65 -0.26
CA LYS A 459 -35.49 9.01 -0.67
C LYS A 459 -34.16 9.45 -0.04
N PHE A 460 -33.21 9.79 -0.89
CA PHE A 460 -31.90 10.26 -0.45
C PHE A 460 -31.96 11.74 -0.05
N THR A 461 -32.26 12.01 1.23
CA THR A 461 -32.26 13.38 1.78
C THR A 461 -30.86 13.83 2.22
N GLY A 462 -29.90 12.90 2.25
CA GLY A 462 -28.56 13.14 2.79
C GLY A 462 -28.52 13.30 4.29
N GLN A 463 -29.60 13.01 5.02
CA GLN A 463 -29.71 13.11 6.49
C GLN A 463 -30.20 11.83 7.11
N GLY A 464 -29.62 11.49 8.27
CA GLY A 464 -30.00 10.32 9.07
C GLY A 464 -29.57 8.99 8.43
N ASN A 465 -30.13 7.89 8.95
CA ASN A 465 -29.97 6.57 8.39
C ASN A 465 -31.12 6.28 7.38
N PRO A 466 -30.84 6.25 6.04
CA PRO A 466 -31.91 6.10 5.05
C PRO A 466 -32.68 4.77 5.18
N LEU A 467 -31.99 3.67 5.56
CA LEU A 467 -32.62 2.36 5.70
C LEU A 467 -33.70 2.33 6.79
N SER A 468 -33.54 3.14 7.83
CA SER A 468 -34.54 3.24 8.90
C SER A 468 -35.88 3.86 8.44
N GLN A 469 -35.89 4.53 7.29
CA GLN A 469 -37.08 5.16 6.73
C GLN A 469 -37.95 4.17 5.91
N SER A 470 -37.36 3.07 5.41
CA SER A 470 -38.12 2.04 4.67
C SER A 470 -38.85 1.11 5.62
N LYS A 471 -40.18 1.28 5.69
CA LYS A 471 -41.04 0.40 6.53
C LYS A 471 -41.01 -1.05 6.06
N SER A 472 -40.90 -1.30 4.77
CA SER A 472 -40.82 -2.62 4.15
C SER A 472 -39.51 -3.34 4.52
N PHE A 473 -38.41 -2.61 4.61
CA PHE A 473 -37.09 -3.12 5.03
C PHE A 473 -37.03 -3.40 6.53
N VAL A 474 -37.52 -2.46 7.35
CA VAL A 474 -37.39 -2.50 8.81
C VAL A 474 -38.30 -3.55 9.45
N ASN A 475 -39.59 -3.63 9.02
CA ASN A 475 -40.58 -4.48 9.68
C ASN A 475 -40.61 -5.87 9.04
N VAL A 476 -40.16 -6.86 9.79
CA VAL A 476 -40.01 -8.24 9.32
C VAL A 476 -40.54 -9.23 10.34
N LYS A 477 -40.76 -10.46 9.93
CA LYS A 477 -41.08 -11.57 10.84
C LYS A 477 -39.79 -12.12 11.48
N CYS A 478 -39.85 -12.39 12.78
CA CYS A 478 -38.78 -13.08 13.49
C CYS A 478 -38.59 -14.50 12.91
N PRO A 479 -37.37 -14.91 12.53
CA PRO A 479 -37.14 -16.25 11.96
C PRO A 479 -37.31 -17.37 12.97
N LYS A 480 -37.30 -17.07 14.28
CA LYS A 480 -37.46 -18.05 15.36
C LYS A 480 -38.91 -18.21 15.81
N CYS A 481 -39.68 -17.15 16.03
CA CYS A 481 -41.02 -17.20 16.58
C CYS A 481 -42.13 -16.70 15.67
N GLY A 482 -41.80 -16.20 14.47
CA GLY A 482 -42.75 -15.71 13.46
C GLY A 482 -43.40 -14.34 13.79
N LYS A 483 -43.26 -13.81 15.02
CA LYS A 483 -43.84 -12.52 15.42
C LYS A 483 -43.15 -11.35 14.72
N MET A 484 -43.82 -10.19 14.67
CA MET A 484 -43.24 -8.97 14.14
C MET A 484 -41.98 -8.56 14.91
N ALA A 485 -40.96 -8.18 14.18
CA ALA A 485 -39.64 -7.83 14.64
C ALA A 485 -39.04 -6.73 13.77
N LYS A 486 -37.92 -6.18 14.15
CA LYS A 486 -37.23 -5.12 13.41
C LYS A 486 -35.90 -5.61 12.87
N ARG A 487 -35.65 -5.34 11.58
CA ARG A 487 -34.35 -5.60 10.96
C ARG A 487 -33.32 -4.55 11.39
N GLU A 488 -32.05 -4.97 11.47
CA GLU A 488 -30.92 -4.06 11.58
C GLU A 488 -30.89 -3.11 10.38
N THR A 489 -30.64 -1.84 10.63
CA THR A 489 -30.58 -0.79 9.59
C THR A 489 -29.17 -0.28 9.31
N ASP A 490 -28.19 -0.76 10.05
CA ASP A 490 -26.78 -0.48 9.74
C ASP A 490 -26.31 -1.35 8.58
N THR A 491 -25.42 -0.78 7.77
CA THR A 491 -24.65 -1.49 6.77
C THR A 491 -23.22 -1.72 7.25
N MET A 492 -22.53 -2.65 6.63
CA MET A 492 -21.13 -2.93 6.95
C MET A 492 -20.20 -1.87 6.34
N ASP A 493 -19.06 -1.67 6.99
CA ASP A 493 -17.94 -0.93 6.46
C ASP A 493 -17.52 -1.51 5.09
N THR A 494 -17.22 -0.66 4.12
CA THR A 494 -16.80 -1.07 2.77
C THR A 494 -15.54 -1.94 2.76
N PHE A 495 -14.66 -1.80 3.77
CA PHE A 495 -13.51 -2.69 3.90
C PHE A 495 -13.87 -4.16 4.16
N VAL A 496 -15.11 -4.47 4.58
CA VAL A 496 -15.59 -5.85 4.64
C VAL A 496 -15.68 -6.44 3.24
N ASP A 497 -16.13 -5.64 2.27
CA ASP A 497 -16.25 -6.03 0.87
C ASP A 497 -14.87 -6.40 0.29
N SER A 498 -13.87 -5.56 0.53
CA SER A 498 -12.52 -5.75 -0.01
C SER A 498 -11.63 -6.71 0.80
N SER A 499 -12.08 -7.19 1.96
CA SER A 499 -11.26 -8.07 2.81
C SER A 499 -11.11 -9.50 2.31
N TRP A 500 -11.86 -9.92 1.29
CA TRP A 500 -11.86 -11.29 0.78
C TRP A 500 -12.06 -11.41 -0.75
N TYR A 501 -12.16 -10.32 -1.49
CA TYR A 501 -12.43 -10.29 -2.93
C TYR A 501 -11.42 -11.10 -3.76
N PHE A 502 -10.16 -11.16 -3.32
CA PHE A 502 -9.12 -11.98 -3.92
C PHE A 502 -9.44 -13.48 -3.88
N LEU A 503 -10.25 -13.94 -2.91
CA LEU A 503 -10.77 -15.31 -2.86
C LEU A 503 -11.94 -15.46 -3.83
N ARG A 504 -12.81 -14.45 -3.93
CA ARG A 504 -13.94 -14.45 -4.86
C ARG A 504 -13.51 -14.53 -6.31
N TYR A 505 -12.44 -13.82 -6.68
CA TYR A 505 -11.87 -13.91 -8.02
C TYR A 505 -11.39 -15.31 -8.41
N CYS A 506 -11.07 -16.16 -7.47
CA CYS A 506 -10.73 -17.56 -7.77
C CYS A 506 -11.94 -18.33 -8.32
N ASP A 507 -13.17 -17.96 -7.92
CA ASP A 507 -14.40 -18.69 -8.23
C ASP A 507 -15.62 -17.75 -8.25
N PRO A 508 -15.67 -16.76 -9.18
CA PRO A 508 -16.64 -15.68 -9.14
C PRO A 508 -18.08 -16.11 -9.40
N ASP A 509 -18.29 -17.16 -10.20
CA ASP A 509 -19.61 -17.64 -10.61
C ASP A 509 -20.24 -18.63 -9.61
N ASN A 510 -19.54 -18.94 -8.50
CA ASN A 510 -20.06 -19.87 -7.52
C ASN A 510 -21.26 -19.27 -6.77
N ASN A 511 -22.45 -19.85 -7.02
CA ASN A 511 -23.70 -19.42 -6.40
C ASN A 511 -24.09 -20.22 -5.14
N LYS A 512 -23.29 -21.24 -4.78
CA LYS A 512 -23.54 -22.12 -3.61
C LYS A 512 -22.65 -21.77 -2.43
N LEU A 513 -21.43 -21.27 -2.69
CA LEU A 513 -20.43 -20.93 -1.71
C LEU A 513 -19.76 -19.59 -2.08
N PRO A 514 -19.15 -18.86 -1.15
CA PRO A 514 -18.40 -17.65 -1.48
C PRO A 514 -17.24 -17.95 -2.45
N PHE A 515 -16.67 -19.14 -2.36
CA PHE A 515 -15.66 -19.74 -3.23
C PHE A 515 -15.51 -21.22 -2.94
N SER A 516 -15.00 -22.01 -3.88
CA SER A 516 -14.65 -23.40 -3.62
C SER A 516 -13.23 -23.56 -3.11
N LYS A 517 -13.03 -24.47 -2.16
CA LYS A 517 -11.68 -24.79 -1.66
C LYS A 517 -10.72 -25.24 -2.77
N LYS A 518 -11.23 -25.96 -3.78
CA LYS A 518 -10.43 -26.43 -4.92
C LYS A 518 -9.81 -25.26 -5.68
N MET A 519 -10.61 -24.24 -6.01
CA MET A 519 -10.17 -23.08 -6.77
C MET A 519 -9.21 -22.21 -5.95
N VAL A 520 -9.57 -21.96 -4.68
CA VAL A 520 -8.74 -21.20 -3.76
C VAL A 520 -7.39 -21.91 -3.50
N ASN A 521 -7.39 -23.22 -3.23
CA ASN A 521 -6.15 -23.97 -3.02
C ASN A 521 -5.24 -24.00 -4.25
N TYR A 522 -5.81 -23.90 -5.46
CA TYR A 522 -5.02 -23.84 -6.68
C TYR A 522 -4.40 -22.44 -6.88
N PHE A 523 -5.19 -21.37 -6.81
CA PHE A 523 -4.74 -20.03 -7.16
C PHE A 523 -4.02 -19.30 -6.03
N MET A 524 -4.47 -19.44 -4.78
CA MET A 524 -3.90 -18.73 -3.64
C MET A 524 -2.54 -19.31 -3.17
N PRO A 525 -1.73 -18.53 -2.45
CA PRO A 525 -1.87 -17.10 -2.20
C PRO A 525 -1.64 -16.26 -3.45
N VAL A 526 -2.05 -14.98 -3.42
CA VAL A 526 -1.67 -13.99 -4.43
C VAL A 526 -0.15 -13.91 -4.45
N ASN A 527 0.46 -14.14 -5.60
CA ASN A 527 1.91 -14.17 -5.74
C ASN A 527 2.51 -12.76 -5.72
N GLN A 528 1.88 -11.83 -6.46
CA GLN A 528 2.25 -10.43 -6.48
C GLN A 528 1.00 -9.57 -6.27
N TYR A 529 1.01 -8.73 -5.25
CA TYR A 529 -0.03 -7.75 -4.97
C TYR A 529 0.52 -6.35 -5.18
N ILE A 530 -0.28 -5.46 -5.80
CA ILE A 530 0.15 -4.11 -6.17
C ILE A 530 -0.92 -3.12 -5.71
N GLY A 531 -0.52 -2.06 -5.00
CA GLY A 531 -1.48 -1.04 -4.55
C GLY A 531 -0.86 0.07 -3.71
N GLY A 532 -1.68 0.98 -3.21
CA GLY A 532 -1.25 2.14 -2.43
C GLY A 532 -0.81 1.79 -1.00
N ILE A 533 0.20 2.49 -0.51
CA ILE A 533 0.72 2.31 0.86
C ILE A 533 -0.28 2.77 1.93
N GLU A 534 -1.22 3.64 1.59
CA GLU A 534 -2.28 4.15 2.48
C GLU A 534 -3.15 3.02 3.04
N HIS A 535 -3.22 1.90 2.33
CA HIS A 535 -3.95 0.71 2.77
C HIS A 535 -3.20 -0.19 3.77
N ALA A 536 -1.97 0.17 4.17
CA ALA A 536 -1.11 -0.65 5.03
C ALA A 536 -1.79 -1.07 6.34
N ILE A 537 -2.49 -0.17 7.01
CA ILE A 537 -3.16 -0.39 8.31
C ILE A 537 -4.69 -0.51 8.20
N LEU A 538 -5.23 -0.49 6.98
CA LEU A 538 -6.64 -0.62 6.66
C LEU A 538 -6.87 -1.94 5.92
N HIS A 539 -7.11 -1.88 4.62
CA HIS A 539 -7.42 -3.03 3.77
C HIS A 539 -6.43 -4.21 3.95
N LEU A 540 -5.11 -3.95 3.94
CA LEU A 540 -4.12 -5.03 4.06
C LEU A 540 -4.20 -5.74 5.41
N LEU A 541 -4.45 -5.02 6.49
CA LEU A 541 -4.59 -5.61 7.82
C LEU A 541 -5.89 -6.43 7.92
N TYR A 542 -7.00 -5.88 7.40
CA TYR A 542 -8.29 -6.55 7.40
C TYR A 542 -8.32 -7.79 6.50
N ALA A 543 -7.70 -7.75 5.33
CA ALA A 543 -7.56 -8.92 4.44
C ALA A 543 -6.78 -10.06 5.11
N ARG A 544 -5.74 -9.75 5.87
CA ARG A 544 -4.98 -10.72 6.67
C ARG A 544 -5.83 -11.33 7.79
N PHE A 545 -6.57 -10.48 8.50
CA PHE A 545 -7.51 -10.94 9.54
C PHE A 545 -8.57 -11.87 8.95
N PHE A 546 -9.24 -11.47 7.85
CA PHE A 546 -10.24 -12.31 7.18
C PHE A 546 -9.69 -13.65 6.75
N THR A 547 -8.50 -13.67 6.17
CA THR A 547 -7.83 -14.91 5.75
C THR A 547 -7.66 -15.87 6.93
N LYS A 548 -7.17 -15.38 8.08
CA LYS A 548 -6.98 -16.20 9.29
C LYS A 548 -8.33 -16.66 9.88
N ALA A 549 -9.30 -15.77 9.94
CA ALA A 549 -10.63 -16.10 10.46
C ALA A 549 -11.34 -17.15 9.58
N LEU A 550 -11.27 -17.01 8.26
CA LEU A 550 -11.83 -17.99 7.31
C LEU A 550 -11.07 -19.31 7.33
N ARG A 551 -9.75 -19.31 7.58
CA ARG A 551 -8.96 -20.52 7.83
C ARG A 551 -9.48 -21.26 9.08
N ASP A 552 -9.69 -20.56 10.17
CA ASP A 552 -10.16 -21.13 11.44
C ASP A 552 -11.60 -21.63 11.36
N LEU A 553 -12.38 -21.08 10.43
CA LEU A 553 -13.68 -21.59 10.03
C LEU A 553 -13.58 -22.79 9.06
N LYS A 554 -12.38 -23.24 8.75
CA LYS A 554 -12.09 -24.37 7.82
C LYS A 554 -12.59 -24.14 6.38
N MET A 555 -12.78 -22.88 5.99
CA MET A 555 -13.19 -22.51 4.63
C MET A 555 -12.00 -22.51 3.65
N LEU A 556 -10.78 -22.29 4.14
CA LEU A 556 -9.53 -22.31 3.37
C LEU A 556 -8.36 -22.86 4.21
N ASN A 557 -7.22 -23.10 3.56
CA ASN A 557 -5.98 -23.58 4.19
C ASN A 557 -4.84 -22.60 3.86
N LEU A 558 -4.95 -21.38 4.35
CA LEU A 558 -4.03 -20.30 4.01
C LEU A 558 -3.83 -19.40 5.23
N ASP A 559 -2.61 -19.04 5.54
CA ASP A 559 -2.29 -18.14 6.67
C ASP A 559 -2.25 -16.67 6.26
N GLU A 560 -1.80 -16.37 5.05
CA GLU A 560 -1.65 -14.99 4.55
C GLU A 560 -2.16 -14.87 3.10
N PRO A 561 -2.88 -13.79 2.76
CA PRO A 561 -3.48 -13.65 1.45
C PRO A 561 -2.47 -13.29 0.35
N PHE A 562 -1.45 -12.50 0.67
CA PHE A 562 -0.53 -11.89 -0.31
C PHE A 562 0.92 -12.23 0.03
N HIS A 563 1.63 -12.88 -0.91
CA HIS A 563 3.04 -13.28 -0.70
C HIS A 563 3.99 -12.10 -0.85
N LYS A 564 3.93 -11.42 -2.00
CA LYS A 564 4.73 -10.22 -2.28
C LYS A 564 3.81 -9.00 -2.41
N LEU A 565 4.27 -7.86 -1.92
CA LEU A 565 3.57 -6.58 -2.04
C LEU A 565 4.50 -5.56 -2.70
N LEU A 566 3.98 -4.86 -3.70
CA LEU A 566 4.57 -3.67 -4.27
C LEU A 566 3.70 -2.47 -3.90
N THR A 567 4.28 -1.48 -3.24
CA THR A 567 3.60 -0.20 -2.97
C THR A 567 4.04 0.84 -3.98
N GLN A 568 3.11 1.27 -4.82
CA GLN A 568 3.41 2.25 -5.87
C GLN A 568 3.50 3.68 -5.32
N GLY A 569 4.34 4.49 -5.99
CA GLY A 569 4.45 5.92 -5.70
C GLY A 569 3.32 6.73 -6.35
N MET A 570 3.12 7.96 -5.89
CA MET A 570 2.11 8.88 -6.42
C MET A 570 2.51 9.48 -7.76
N VAL A 571 1.52 9.87 -8.57
CA VAL A 571 1.69 10.72 -9.75
C VAL A 571 1.33 12.15 -9.36
N LEU A 572 2.28 13.05 -9.54
CA LEU A 572 2.15 14.46 -9.20
C LEU A 572 1.93 15.30 -10.45
N LYS A 573 1.30 16.46 -10.29
CA LYS A 573 1.27 17.54 -11.28
C LYS A 573 1.37 18.88 -10.55
N ASN A 574 2.35 19.69 -10.95
CA ASN A 574 2.70 20.94 -10.30
C ASN A 574 3.12 20.75 -8.82
N GLY A 575 3.90 19.69 -8.53
CA GLY A 575 4.41 19.35 -7.20
C GLY A 575 3.36 18.78 -6.24
N GLU A 576 2.11 18.60 -6.68
CA GLU A 576 1.02 18.11 -5.84
C GLU A 576 0.39 16.84 -6.39
N VAL A 577 -0.17 16.00 -5.48
CA VAL A 577 -0.96 14.85 -5.88
C VAL A 577 -2.18 15.31 -6.68
N MET A 578 -2.43 14.67 -7.83
CA MET A 578 -3.56 14.97 -8.69
C MET A 578 -4.89 14.80 -7.95
N SER A 579 -5.72 15.81 -7.97
CA SER A 579 -7.04 15.81 -7.35
C SER A 579 -8.02 16.66 -8.15
N LYS A 580 -9.27 16.17 -8.33
CA LYS A 580 -10.33 16.92 -9.02
C LYS A 580 -10.65 18.24 -8.35
N SER A 581 -10.58 18.30 -7.01
CA SER A 581 -10.82 19.54 -6.25
C SER A 581 -9.76 20.61 -6.51
N LYS A 582 -8.56 20.23 -6.97
CA LYS A 582 -7.46 21.13 -7.30
C LYS A 582 -7.38 21.47 -8.79
N GLY A 583 -8.19 20.83 -9.63
CA GLY A 583 -8.18 21.04 -11.07
C GLY A 583 -6.90 20.62 -11.80
N ASN A 584 -6.04 19.81 -11.16
CA ASN A 584 -4.74 19.36 -11.69
C ASN A 584 -4.74 17.90 -12.18
N VAL A 585 -5.93 17.34 -12.47
CA VAL A 585 -6.07 15.98 -12.98
C VAL A 585 -5.74 15.94 -14.47
N VAL A 586 -5.00 14.89 -14.88
CA VAL A 586 -4.80 14.52 -16.29
C VAL A 586 -5.70 13.33 -16.58
N ASP A 587 -6.60 13.47 -17.57
CA ASP A 587 -7.50 12.38 -17.97
C ASP A 587 -6.74 11.36 -18.84
N PRO A 588 -6.71 10.07 -18.45
CA PRO A 588 -6.08 9.05 -19.27
C PRO A 588 -6.66 8.93 -20.69
N LEU A 589 -7.97 9.15 -20.88
CA LEU A 589 -8.60 9.06 -22.20
C LEU A 589 -8.11 10.12 -23.17
N GLU A 590 -7.99 11.38 -22.71
CA GLU A 590 -7.45 12.46 -23.53
C GLU A 590 -6.04 12.16 -24.03
N ILE A 591 -5.22 11.55 -23.16
CA ILE A 591 -3.86 11.15 -23.53
C ILE A 591 -3.87 9.98 -24.50
N ILE A 592 -4.72 8.98 -24.30
CA ILE A 592 -4.87 7.84 -25.23
C ILE A 592 -5.35 8.32 -26.61
N GLU A 593 -6.29 9.22 -26.67
CA GLU A 593 -6.79 9.77 -27.92
C GLU A 593 -5.71 10.54 -28.71
N ARG A 594 -4.82 11.22 -27.99
CA ARG A 594 -3.76 12.04 -28.58
C ARG A 594 -2.51 11.23 -28.97
N TYR A 595 -2.10 10.28 -28.16
CA TYR A 595 -0.81 9.60 -28.30
C TYR A 595 -0.89 8.06 -28.39
N GLY A 596 -2.04 7.46 -28.06
CA GLY A 596 -2.23 6.02 -27.99
C GLY A 596 -1.99 5.45 -26.59
N ALA A 597 -2.60 4.29 -26.33
CA ALA A 597 -2.47 3.57 -25.06
C ALA A 597 -1.04 3.07 -24.83
N ASP A 598 -0.38 2.54 -25.84
CA ASP A 598 1.00 2.04 -25.73
C ASP A 598 1.98 3.16 -25.35
N THR A 599 1.79 4.38 -25.88
CA THR A 599 2.61 5.53 -25.51
C THR A 599 2.41 5.89 -24.04
N LEU A 600 1.17 5.96 -23.57
CA LEU A 600 0.85 6.27 -22.17
C LEU A 600 1.42 5.22 -21.21
N ARG A 601 1.20 3.94 -21.48
CA ARG A 601 1.71 2.81 -20.70
C ARG A 601 3.24 2.84 -20.59
N THR A 602 3.91 2.95 -21.74
CA THR A 602 5.38 2.96 -21.80
C THR A 602 5.94 4.18 -21.07
N PHE A 603 5.34 5.38 -21.23
CA PHE A 603 5.76 6.59 -20.53
C PHE A 603 5.68 6.42 -19.00
N ILE A 604 4.56 5.94 -18.47
CA ILE A 604 4.35 5.75 -17.03
C ILE A 604 5.36 4.75 -16.43
N LEU A 605 5.73 3.72 -17.20
CA LEU A 605 6.68 2.70 -16.76
C LEU A 605 8.15 3.13 -16.95
N PHE A 606 8.40 4.06 -17.87
CA PHE A 606 9.73 4.59 -18.16
C PHE A 606 10.20 5.65 -17.16
N ILE A 607 9.30 6.56 -16.73
CA ILE A 607 9.71 7.81 -16.07
C ILE A 607 10.30 7.60 -14.66
N ALA A 608 9.86 6.57 -13.94
CA ALA A 608 10.36 6.26 -12.59
C ALA A 608 10.15 4.78 -12.24
N SER A 609 10.97 4.29 -11.29
CA SER A 609 10.70 2.97 -10.68
C SER A 609 9.35 2.97 -9.96
N PRO A 610 8.65 1.82 -9.89
CA PRO A 610 7.29 1.74 -9.36
C PRO A 610 7.07 2.35 -7.97
N GLU A 611 8.02 2.22 -7.06
CA GLU A 611 7.89 2.73 -5.68
C GLU A 611 8.07 4.25 -5.57
N LYS A 612 8.71 4.89 -6.56
CA LYS A 612 9.00 6.33 -6.52
C LYS A 612 7.84 7.13 -7.10
N GLN A 613 7.53 8.26 -6.48
CA GLN A 613 6.66 9.26 -7.07
C GLN A 613 7.33 9.96 -8.25
N PHE A 614 6.55 10.48 -9.17
CA PHE A 614 7.06 11.27 -10.28
C PHE A 614 6.12 12.41 -10.66
N GLU A 615 6.68 13.43 -11.30
CA GLU A 615 5.97 14.56 -11.87
C GLU A 615 5.53 14.27 -13.31
N TRP A 616 4.27 14.54 -13.65
CA TRP A 616 3.74 14.40 -15.00
C TRP A 616 4.43 15.38 -15.97
N SER A 617 4.84 14.91 -17.15
CA SER A 617 5.49 15.72 -18.18
C SER A 617 4.90 15.44 -19.55
N ASP A 618 4.34 16.49 -20.16
CA ASP A 618 3.82 16.43 -21.54
C ASP A 618 4.95 16.27 -22.57
N GLU A 619 6.13 16.84 -22.32
CA GLU A 619 7.32 16.68 -23.20
C GLU A 619 7.85 15.25 -23.14
N GLY A 620 7.82 14.64 -21.96
CA GLY A 620 8.28 13.26 -21.77
C GLY A 620 7.46 12.25 -22.56
N ILE A 621 6.13 12.41 -22.61
CA ILE A 621 5.27 11.50 -23.37
C ILE A 621 5.47 11.63 -24.89
N GLU A 622 5.74 12.83 -25.40
CA GLU A 622 6.11 13.00 -26.82
C GLU A 622 7.39 12.30 -27.19
N GLY A 623 8.37 12.27 -26.28
CA GLY A 623 9.61 11.51 -26.45
C GLY A 623 9.36 10.02 -26.64
N ILE A 624 8.47 9.43 -25.83
CA ILE A 624 8.07 8.01 -25.95
C ILE A 624 7.30 7.77 -27.25
N ASN A 625 6.38 8.66 -27.64
CA ASN A 625 5.67 8.52 -28.92
C ASN A 625 6.65 8.49 -30.11
N LYS A 626 7.64 9.39 -30.13
CA LYS A 626 8.71 9.39 -31.16
C LYS A 626 9.52 8.09 -31.15
N PHE A 627 9.82 7.57 -29.96
CA PHE A 627 10.52 6.29 -29.81
C PHE A 627 9.71 5.14 -30.41
N LEU A 628 8.43 4.98 -30.08
CA LEU A 628 7.59 3.89 -30.61
C LEU A 628 7.44 3.94 -32.12
N ASN A 629 7.30 5.13 -32.70
CA ASN A 629 7.30 5.30 -34.17
C ASN A 629 8.63 4.87 -34.81
N LYS A 630 9.76 5.22 -34.21
CA LYS A 630 11.08 4.79 -34.66
C LYS A 630 11.29 3.28 -34.50
N PHE A 631 10.77 2.70 -33.38
CA PHE A 631 10.83 1.27 -33.16
C PHE A 631 10.02 0.50 -34.22
N TYR A 632 8.84 1.00 -34.60
CA TYR A 632 8.04 0.42 -35.66
C TYR A 632 8.77 0.42 -37.01
N SER A 633 9.54 1.47 -37.34
CA SER A 633 10.31 1.56 -38.59
C SER A 633 11.43 0.51 -38.74
N LEU A 634 11.79 -0.20 -37.66
CA LEU A 634 12.73 -1.33 -37.76
C LEU A 634 12.23 -2.45 -38.67
N LEU A 635 10.93 -2.57 -38.93
CA LEU A 635 10.39 -3.52 -39.90
C LEU A 635 10.90 -3.31 -41.32
N GLU A 636 11.34 -2.09 -41.67
CA GLU A 636 11.73 -1.71 -43.05
C GLU A 636 13.15 -2.17 -43.38
N ASN A 637 14.01 -2.44 -42.39
CA ASN A 637 15.44 -2.66 -42.55
C ASN A 637 15.90 -4.07 -42.15
N VAL A 638 15.00 -5.05 -42.17
CA VAL A 638 15.32 -6.44 -41.82
C VAL A 638 16.20 -7.07 -42.89
N SER A 639 17.39 -7.52 -42.54
CA SER A 639 18.34 -8.17 -43.42
C SER A 639 18.27 -9.71 -43.32
N LYS A 640 18.90 -10.41 -44.29
CA LYS A 640 19.05 -11.86 -44.23
C LYS A 640 20.15 -12.32 -43.27
N LYS A 641 21.13 -11.46 -42.99
CA LYS A 641 22.27 -11.74 -42.11
C LYS A 641 22.19 -10.93 -40.84
N ASN A 642 22.84 -11.41 -39.83
CA ASN A 642 22.97 -10.75 -38.53
C ASN A 642 24.43 -10.45 -38.24
N ASP A 643 24.78 -9.24 -37.86
CA ASP A 643 26.14 -8.92 -37.42
C ASP A 643 26.42 -9.64 -36.09
N LEU A 644 27.60 -10.26 -35.94
CA LEU A 644 27.98 -11.01 -34.74
C LEU A 644 27.89 -10.13 -33.46
N ILE A 645 28.23 -8.87 -33.61
CA ILE A 645 28.17 -7.91 -32.51
C ILE A 645 26.72 -7.60 -32.13
N VAL A 646 25.77 -7.54 -33.06
CA VAL A 646 24.35 -7.39 -32.81
C VAL A 646 23.84 -8.61 -32.07
N GLU A 647 24.26 -9.80 -32.43
CA GLU A 647 23.86 -11.05 -31.76
C GLU A 647 24.39 -11.10 -30.31
N SER A 648 25.67 -10.72 -30.10
CA SER A 648 26.24 -10.65 -28.74
C SER A 648 25.46 -9.69 -27.86
N LYS A 649 25.31 -8.46 -28.29
CA LYS A 649 24.58 -7.42 -27.53
C LYS A 649 23.11 -7.77 -27.31
N LEU A 650 22.45 -8.42 -28.29
CA LEU A 650 21.05 -8.89 -28.09
C LEU A 650 20.93 -9.89 -26.95
N ASN A 651 21.85 -10.87 -26.89
CA ASN A 651 21.80 -11.87 -25.81
C ASN A 651 22.08 -11.25 -24.45
N ARG A 652 22.98 -10.27 -24.36
CA ARG A 652 23.21 -9.47 -23.17
C ARG A 652 21.95 -8.65 -22.78
N LEU A 653 21.29 -8.03 -23.77
CA LEU A 653 20.05 -7.27 -23.57
C LEU A 653 18.93 -8.15 -23.02
N ILE A 654 18.70 -9.34 -23.60
CA ILE A 654 17.67 -10.28 -23.12
C ILE A 654 17.89 -10.60 -21.64
N LYS A 655 19.13 -10.92 -21.25
CA LYS A 655 19.47 -11.22 -19.85
C LYS A 655 19.16 -10.03 -18.94
N LYS A 656 19.57 -8.81 -19.35
CA LYS A 656 19.38 -7.59 -18.58
C LYS A 656 17.89 -7.21 -18.45
N VAL A 657 17.15 -7.19 -19.57
CA VAL A 657 15.72 -6.84 -19.58
C VAL A 657 14.90 -7.84 -18.75
N THR A 658 15.21 -9.14 -18.87
CA THR A 658 14.56 -10.18 -18.06
C THR A 658 14.71 -9.91 -16.56
N GLN A 659 15.95 -9.62 -16.12
CA GLN A 659 16.22 -9.33 -14.72
C GLN A 659 15.57 -8.01 -14.26
N ASP A 660 15.62 -6.98 -15.09
CA ASP A 660 15.05 -5.68 -14.78
C ASP A 660 13.52 -5.75 -14.62
N ILE A 661 12.81 -6.53 -15.45
CA ILE A 661 11.36 -6.72 -15.29
C ILE A 661 11.04 -7.56 -14.05
N GLU A 662 11.82 -8.64 -13.81
CA GLU A 662 11.62 -9.49 -12.61
C GLU A 662 11.75 -8.68 -11.31
N ASP A 663 12.64 -7.68 -11.30
CA ASP A 663 12.92 -6.80 -10.16
C ASP A 663 12.09 -5.49 -10.18
N PHE A 664 11.08 -5.39 -11.05
CA PHE A 664 10.26 -4.19 -11.22
C PHE A 664 11.05 -2.92 -11.61
N ARG A 665 12.23 -3.06 -12.24
CA ARG A 665 13.01 -1.95 -12.79
C ARG A 665 12.61 -1.68 -14.24
N PHE A 666 11.33 -1.44 -14.51
CA PHE A 666 10.77 -1.27 -15.85
C PHE A 666 11.43 -0.13 -16.62
N ASN A 667 11.74 0.98 -15.94
CA ASN A 667 12.45 2.10 -16.54
C ASN A 667 13.81 1.66 -17.15
N ASN A 668 14.58 0.86 -16.43
CA ASN A 668 15.86 0.35 -16.92
C ASN A 668 15.68 -0.60 -18.11
N ALA A 669 14.67 -1.47 -18.05
CA ALA A 669 14.33 -2.37 -19.15
C ALA A 669 13.99 -1.59 -20.42
N ILE A 670 13.11 -0.58 -20.31
CA ILE A 670 12.70 0.28 -21.44
C ILE A 670 13.90 1.06 -21.99
N ILE A 671 14.73 1.67 -21.15
CA ILE A 671 15.95 2.38 -21.56
C ILE A 671 16.86 1.43 -22.38
N SER A 672 17.09 0.22 -21.88
CA SER A 672 17.96 -0.74 -22.57
C SER A 672 17.41 -1.16 -23.94
N ILE A 673 16.08 -1.31 -24.06
CA ILE A 673 15.41 -1.58 -25.34
C ILE A 673 15.54 -0.36 -26.28
N MET A 674 15.36 0.86 -25.76
CA MET A 674 15.52 2.10 -26.53
C MET A 674 16.94 2.24 -27.10
N GLU A 675 17.94 2.08 -26.25
CA GLU A 675 19.38 2.16 -26.65
C GLU A 675 19.72 1.11 -27.68
N PHE A 676 19.29 -0.13 -27.52
CA PHE A 676 19.55 -1.19 -28.46
C PHE A 676 18.79 -0.99 -29.78
N SER A 677 17.56 -0.50 -29.76
CA SER A 677 16.80 -0.20 -30.98
C SER A 677 17.42 0.90 -31.80
N GLU A 678 18.00 1.92 -31.17
CA GLU A 678 18.73 2.98 -31.86
C GLU A 678 20.08 2.46 -32.42
N TYR A 679 20.76 1.59 -31.65
CA TYR A 679 22.01 0.97 -32.08
C TYR A 679 21.87 0.12 -33.35
N VAL A 680 20.80 -0.68 -33.47
CA VAL A 680 20.65 -1.62 -34.60
C VAL A 680 20.22 -0.96 -35.91
N LYS A 681 19.74 0.28 -35.91
CA LYS A 681 19.29 0.99 -37.13
C LYS A 681 20.33 1.03 -38.24
N ASN A 682 21.59 1.14 -37.86
CA ASN A 682 22.72 1.24 -38.77
C ASN A 682 23.54 -0.06 -38.84
N LYS A 683 22.94 -1.19 -38.47
CA LYS A 683 23.56 -2.52 -38.46
C LYS A 683 22.70 -3.52 -39.21
N ASN A 684 23.31 -4.65 -39.58
CA ASN A 684 22.55 -5.76 -40.13
C ASN A 684 21.96 -6.59 -39.02
N TYR A 685 20.62 -6.68 -38.98
CA TYR A 685 19.89 -7.55 -38.08
C TYR A 685 18.83 -8.35 -38.86
N ASN A 686 18.63 -9.59 -38.46
CA ASN A 686 17.72 -10.50 -39.12
C ASN A 686 16.33 -10.53 -38.44
N LYS A 687 15.40 -11.28 -39.03
CA LYS A 687 14.03 -11.45 -38.49
C LYS A 687 14.02 -11.95 -37.06
N ASP A 688 14.86 -12.92 -36.67
CA ASP A 688 14.96 -13.48 -35.32
C ASP A 688 15.35 -12.41 -34.29
N THR A 689 16.29 -11.54 -34.62
CA THR A 689 16.72 -10.40 -33.79
C THR A 689 15.54 -9.44 -33.54
N LEU A 690 14.83 -9.05 -34.62
CA LEU A 690 13.69 -8.14 -34.49
C LEU A 690 12.54 -8.78 -33.74
N GLU A 691 12.26 -10.06 -33.95
CA GLU A 691 11.23 -10.78 -33.20
C GLU A 691 11.50 -10.79 -31.69
N LYS A 692 12.74 -11.07 -31.28
CA LYS A 692 13.14 -11.03 -29.87
C LYS A 692 12.97 -9.62 -29.25
N LEU A 693 13.27 -8.57 -30.02
CA LEU A 693 13.03 -7.19 -29.58
C LEU A 693 11.54 -6.89 -29.40
N ILE A 694 10.70 -7.33 -30.36
CA ILE A 694 9.24 -7.19 -30.30
C ILE A 694 8.68 -7.90 -29.06
N LEU A 695 9.15 -9.10 -28.78
CA LEU A 695 8.73 -9.84 -27.60
C LEU A 695 9.14 -9.15 -26.29
N MET A 696 10.34 -8.54 -26.24
CA MET A 696 10.79 -7.81 -25.04
C MET A 696 10.03 -6.51 -24.81
N ILE A 697 9.56 -5.82 -25.85
CA ILE A 697 8.75 -4.59 -25.67
C ILE A 697 7.27 -4.89 -25.39
N SER A 698 6.79 -6.10 -25.71
CA SER A 698 5.39 -6.50 -25.60
C SER A 698 4.73 -6.23 -24.22
N PRO A 699 5.39 -6.40 -23.07
CA PRO A 699 4.79 -6.03 -21.78
C PRO A 699 4.47 -4.54 -21.65
N PHE A 700 5.22 -3.68 -22.30
CA PHE A 700 5.11 -2.22 -22.20
C PHE A 700 4.19 -1.63 -23.27
N SER A 701 4.36 -2.06 -24.51
CA SER A 701 3.64 -1.61 -25.71
C SER A 701 3.01 -2.80 -26.44
N PRO A 702 1.94 -3.40 -25.85
CA PRO A 702 1.42 -4.66 -26.37
C PRO A 702 0.78 -4.56 -27.76
N HIS A 703 0.09 -3.46 -28.08
CA HIS A 703 -0.58 -3.32 -29.37
C HIS A 703 0.45 -3.18 -30.52
N LEU A 704 1.49 -2.37 -30.30
CA LEU A 704 2.61 -2.23 -31.21
C LEU A 704 3.31 -3.57 -31.45
N ALA A 705 3.57 -4.30 -30.36
CA ALA A 705 4.24 -5.59 -30.41
C ALA A 705 3.43 -6.63 -31.20
N GLU A 706 2.12 -6.71 -30.99
CA GLU A 706 1.25 -7.60 -31.76
C GLU A 706 1.25 -7.25 -33.25
N GLU A 707 1.15 -5.98 -33.61
CA GLU A 707 1.14 -5.52 -34.99
C GLU A 707 2.46 -5.84 -35.71
N MET A 708 3.59 -5.59 -35.05
CA MET A 708 4.90 -5.92 -35.61
C MET A 708 5.12 -7.43 -35.73
N HIS A 709 4.64 -8.20 -34.74
CA HIS A 709 4.76 -9.65 -34.71
C HIS A 709 3.95 -10.30 -35.86
N GLU A 710 2.74 -9.82 -36.11
CA GLU A 710 1.91 -10.25 -37.26
C GLU A 710 2.58 -9.88 -38.59
N LYS A 711 3.11 -8.66 -38.71
CA LYS A 711 3.81 -8.20 -39.92
C LYS A 711 5.11 -8.97 -40.24
N LEU A 712 5.75 -9.54 -39.21
CA LEU A 712 6.84 -10.49 -39.41
C LEU A 712 6.37 -11.86 -39.93
N GLY A 713 5.04 -12.06 -40.11
CA GLY A 713 4.44 -13.31 -40.59
C GLY A 713 4.16 -14.34 -39.52
N ASN A 714 4.20 -13.95 -38.24
CA ASN A 714 3.82 -14.84 -37.14
C ASN A 714 2.30 -14.93 -37.02
N LYS A 715 1.79 -16.13 -36.71
CA LYS A 715 0.35 -16.41 -36.58
C LYS A 715 -0.13 -16.39 -35.13
N SER A 716 0.77 -16.51 -34.17
CA SER A 716 0.48 -16.43 -32.74
C SER A 716 0.39 -14.99 -32.24
N PHE A 717 -0.23 -14.76 -31.09
CA PHE A 717 -0.16 -13.47 -30.42
C PHE A 717 1.20 -13.29 -29.73
N ALA A 718 1.78 -12.11 -29.82
CA ALA A 718 3.01 -11.75 -29.11
C ALA A 718 2.85 -11.90 -27.59
N SER A 719 1.70 -11.50 -27.04
CA SER A 719 1.38 -11.53 -25.61
C SER A 719 1.34 -12.93 -24.98
N ILE A 720 1.28 -14.00 -25.77
CA ILE A 720 1.30 -15.40 -25.32
C ILE A 720 2.44 -16.22 -25.92
N SER A 721 3.33 -15.57 -26.70
CA SER A 721 4.55 -16.19 -27.22
C SER A 721 5.56 -16.39 -26.08
N GLU A 722 6.50 -17.31 -26.26
CA GLU A 722 7.54 -17.59 -25.25
C GLU A 722 8.50 -16.41 -25.14
N TRP A 723 8.86 -16.03 -23.92
CA TRP A 723 9.85 -15.00 -23.64
C TRP A 723 11.22 -15.37 -24.22
N PRO A 724 11.93 -14.44 -24.85
CA PRO A 724 13.24 -14.73 -25.43
C PRO A 724 14.24 -15.25 -24.38
N LYS A 725 14.98 -16.28 -24.72
CA LYS A 725 16.03 -16.83 -23.87
C LYS A 725 17.39 -16.34 -24.35
N ALA A 726 18.21 -15.86 -23.44
CA ALA A 726 19.57 -15.49 -23.73
C ALA A 726 20.42 -16.75 -23.98
N ASN A 727 21.19 -16.74 -25.07
CA ASN A 727 22.22 -17.74 -25.32
C ASN A 727 23.58 -17.18 -24.87
N GLU A 728 24.06 -17.60 -23.72
CA GLU A 728 25.32 -17.07 -23.15
C GLU A 728 26.54 -17.37 -23.99
N SER A 729 26.56 -18.48 -24.80
CA SER A 729 27.67 -18.80 -25.68
C SER A 729 27.86 -17.82 -26.86
N LYS A 730 26.80 -17.03 -27.12
CA LYS A 730 26.83 -15.99 -28.18
C LYS A 730 27.25 -14.61 -27.65
N ILE A 731 27.44 -14.45 -26.35
CA ILE A 731 27.95 -13.22 -25.76
C ILE A 731 29.47 -13.20 -25.91
N ASN A 732 29.98 -12.30 -26.74
CA ASN A 732 31.40 -12.11 -26.99
C ASN A 732 31.90 -10.79 -26.41
N GLU A 733 32.42 -10.86 -25.20
CA GLU A 733 32.88 -9.66 -24.46
C GLU A 733 34.06 -8.95 -25.16
N ASN A 734 34.91 -9.70 -25.83
CA ASN A 734 36.04 -9.10 -26.53
C ASN A 734 35.55 -8.27 -27.73
N LEU A 735 34.64 -8.83 -28.52
CA LEU A 735 34.05 -8.12 -29.67
C LEU A 735 33.29 -6.85 -29.23
N GLU A 736 32.60 -6.91 -28.11
CA GLU A 736 31.89 -5.75 -27.54
C GLU A 736 32.86 -4.66 -27.07
N LYS A 737 33.95 -5.03 -26.37
CA LYS A 737 35.03 -4.10 -25.99
C LYS A 737 35.74 -3.47 -27.17
N GLU A 738 36.00 -4.24 -28.22
CA GLU A 738 36.59 -3.76 -29.47
C GLU A 738 35.69 -2.71 -30.12
N GLU A 739 34.39 -2.99 -30.27
CA GLU A 739 33.44 -2.02 -30.84
C GLU A 739 33.31 -0.77 -29.97
N GLU A 740 33.28 -0.92 -28.64
CA GLU A 740 33.23 0.21 -27.72
C GLU A 740 34.47 1.10 -27.86
N SER A 741 35.66 0.48 -27.99
CA SER A 741 36.90 1.21 -28.21
C SER A 741 36.88 2.01 -29.52
N VAL A 742 36.42 1.42 -30.63
CA VAL A 742 36.25 2.10 -31.91
C VAL A 742 35.21 3.24 -31.79
N SER A 743 34.07 2.99 -31.15
CA SER A 743 33.02 4.00 -30.96
C SER A 743 33.51 5.19 -30.13
N ASN A 744 34.24 4.95 -29.04
CA ASN A 744 34.85 6.00 -28.25
C ASN A 744 35.88 6.79 -29.04
N THR A 745 36.69 6.12 -29.87
CA THR A 745 37.63 6.77 -30.75
C THR A 745 36.96 7.69 -31.76
N ILE A 746 35.82 7.27 -32.36
CA ILE A 746 35.02 8.13 -33.25
C ILE A 746 34.54 9.39 -32.48
N LYS A 747 34.03 9.23 -31.25
CA LYS A 747 33.61 10.38 -30.40
C LYS A 747 34.78 11.33 -30.11
N ASP A 748 35.94 10.77 -29.78
CA ASP A 748 37.13 11.56 -29.50
C ASP A 748 37.61 12.32 -30.76
N ILE A 749 37.60 11.70 -31.95
CA ILE A 749 37.88 12.38 -33.22
C ILE A 749 36.91 13.53 -33.45
N LEU A 750 35.59 13.32 -33.29
CA LEU A 750 34.57 14.36 -33.45
C LEU A 750 34.74 15.50 -32.46
N ASN A 751 35.12 15.22 -31.23
CA ASN A 751 35.40 16.23 -30.20
C ASN A 751 36.67 17.04 -30.54
N ILE A 752 37.76 16.37 -30.93
CA ILE A 752 39.00 17.02 -31.36
C ILE A 752 38.73 17.89 -32.60
N LYS A 753 37.97 17.36 -33.56
CA LYS A 753 37.57 18.08 -34.77
C LYS A 753 36.88 19.40 -34.48
N LYS A 754 35.95 19.41 -33.52
CA LYS A 754 35.27 20.63 -33.01
C LYS A 754 36.25 21.60 -32.36
N LEU A 755 37.17 21.08 -31.52
CA LEU A 755 38.12 21.90 -30.77
C LEU A 755 39.15 22.57 -31.67
N VAL A 756 39.61 21.89 -32.75
CA VAL A 756 40.60 22.42 -33.68
C VAL A 756 39.98 23.08 -34.92
N ASN A 757 38.65 23.11 -35.02
CA ASN A 757 37.86 23.72 -36.07
C ASN A 757 38.25 23.27 -37.49
N ILE A 758 38.47 21.96 -37.73
CA ILE A 758 38.80 21.35 -39.03
C ILE A 758 37.59 20.55 -39.53
N GLU A 759 37.07 20.86 -40.71
CA GLU A 759 35.89 20.19 -41.25
C GLU A 759 36.15 18.80 -41.82
N ASN A 760 37.21 18.60 -42.59
CA ASN A 760 37.53 17.34 -43.27
C ASN A 760 39.02 16.94 -43.03
N PRO A 761 39.37 16.53 -41.78
CA PRO A 761 40.74 16.24 -41.42
C PRO A 761 41.28 14.98 -42.12
N LYS A 762 42.58 14.92 -42.29
CA LYS A 762 43.31 13.65 -42.35
C LYS A 762 43.48 13.19 -40.92
N THR A 763 42.98 11.99 -40.59
CA THR A 763 42.97 11.46 -39.24
C THR A 763 44.03 10.37 -39.09
N TYR A 764 44.89 10.54 -38.13
CA TYR A 764 45.93 9.56 -37.77
C TYR A 764 45.60 8.99 -36.39
N ILE A 765 45.46 7.64 -36.33
CA ILE A 765 45.09 6.90 -35.11
C ILE A 765 46.32 6.03 -34.75
N TYR A 766 46.80 6.21 -33.52
CA TYR A 766 47.91 5.41 -33.00
C TYR A 766 47.38 4.45 -31.94
N VAL A 767 47.65 3.14 -32.17
CA VAL A 767 47.12 2.07 -31.32
C VAL A 767 48.26 1.17 -30.83
N ILE A 768 48.04 0.42 -29.78
CA ILE A 768 48.96 -0.63 -29.38
C ILE A 768 48.96 -1.73 -30.45
N PRO A 769 50.08 -2.47 -30.63
CA PRO A 769 50.20 -3.45 -31.74
C PRO A 769 49.08 -4.49 -31.82
N LYS A 770 48.54 -4.92 -30.68
CA LYS A 770 47.43 -5.88 -30.61
C LYS A 770 46.11 -5.35 -31.18
N GLU A 771 45.92 -4.05 -31.23
CA GLU A 771 44.68 -3.40 -31.68
C GLU A 771 44.75 -2.95 -33.15
N LEU A 772 45.91 -3.05 -33.79
CA LEU A 772 46.12 -2.55 -35.14
C LEU A 772 45.13 -3.14 -36.16
N GLU A 773 44.89 -4.42 -36.09
CA GLU A 773 43.98 -5.12 -37.00
C GLU A 773 42.54 -4.65 -36.84
N ILE A 774 42.08 -4.48 -35.62
CA ILE A 774 40.73 -4.02 -35.29
C ILE A 774 40.46 -2.64 -35.90
N TYR A 775 41.39 -1.70 -35.73
CA TYR A 775 41.23 -0.35 -36.26
C TYR A 775 41.40 -0.29 -37.79
N ASN A 776 42.20 -1.15 -38.38
CA ASN A 776 42.30 -1.27 -39.83
C ASN A 776 41.03 -1.84 -40.46
N GLN A 777 40.40 -2.83 -39.86
CA GLN A 777 39.10 -3.37 -40.31
C GLN A 777 37.97 -2.34 -40.21
N ASN A 778 38.01 -1.44 -39.22
CA ASN A 778 37.01 -0.39 -39.00
C ASN A 778 37.38 0.96 -39.66
N LYS A 779 38.46 1.07 -40.38
CA LYS A 779 39.01 2.30 -40.92
C LYS A 779 38.02 3.08 -41.77
N ASP A 780 37.33 2.42 -42.70
CA ASP A 780 36.34 3.06 -43.57
C ASP A 780 35.12 3.53 -42.83
N GLY A 781 34.66 2.77 -41.83
CA GLY A 781 33.58 3.18 -40.93
C GLY A 781 33.93 4.41 -40.11
N ILE A 782 35.14 4.49 -39.56
CA ILE A 782 35.67 5.66 -38.86
C ILE A 782 35.71 6.86 -39.79
N LYS A 783 36.23 6.68 -41.03
CA LYS A 783 36.32 7.72 -42.04
C LYS A 783 34.94 8.35 -42.32
N ILE A 784 33.94 7.52 -42.58
CA ILE A 784 32.58 7.96 -42.89
C ILE A 784 31.95 8.68 -41.65
N SER A 785 32.03 8.05 -40.50
CA SER A 785 31.39 8.58 -39.24
C SER A 785 32.00 9.90 -38.78
N THR A 786 33.30 10.16 -39.11
CA THR A 786 33.99 11.39 -38.71
C THR A 786 34.07 12.42 -39.80
N SER A 787 33.58 12.11 -41.00
CA SER A 787 33.77 12.91 -42.24
C SER A 787 35.25 13.27 -42.45
N SER A 788 36.13 12.29 -42.23
CA SER A 788 37.55 12.47 -42.44
C SER A 788 37.90 12.30 -43.92
N LYS A 789 38.81 13.13 -44.46
CA LYS A 789 39.33 13.00 -45.86
C LYS A 789 40.06 11.67 -46.03
N ASP A 790 40.83 11.29 -45.03
CA ASP A 790 41.56 10.03 -44.97
C ASP A 790 41.78 9.59 -43.54
N VAL A 791 41.85 8.29 -43.27
CA VAL A 791 42.16 7.72 -41.96
C VAL A 791 43.35 6.79 -42.10
N LYS A 792 44.40 7.02 -41.33
CA LYS A 792 45.59 6.15 -41.27
C LYS A 792 45.76 5.62 -39.84
N VAL A 793 45.97 4.31 -39.74
CA VAL A 793 46.15 3.64 -38.45
C VAL A 793 47.58 3.14 -38.39
N TYR A 794 48.25 3.43 -37.26
CA TYR A 794 49.64 3.01 -37.02
C TYR A 794 49.75 2.33 -35.65
N ALA A 795 50.57 1.30 -35.58
CA ALA A 795 51.02 0.81 -34.29
C ALA A 795 51.99 1.82 -33.64
N VAL A 796 51.93 1.98 -32.31
CA VAL A 796 52.84 2.91 -31.59
C VAL A 796 54.30 2.63 -31.81
N ASN A 797 54.69 1.38 -32.12
CA ASN A 797 56.07 0.95 -32.40
C ASN A 797 56.40 0.97 -33.88
N ASP A 798 55.49 1.39 -34.76
CA ASP A 798 55.75 1.52 -36.18
C ASP A 798 56.77 2.64 -36.46
N LYS A 799 57.92 2.31 -37.11
CA LYS A 799 58.95 3.27 -37.41
C LYS A 799 58.60 4.21 -38.56
N LEU A 800 57.64 3.83 -39.43
CA LEU A 800 57.18 4.60 -40.57
C LEU A 800 55.91 5.43 -40.26
N LYS A 801 55.47 5.49 -38.99
CA LYS A 801 54.29 6.28 -38.59
C LYS A 801 54.50 7.77 -38.82
N HIS A 802 53.45 8.41 -39.34
CA HIS A 802 53.39 9.88 -39.42
C HIS A 802 52.91 10.43 -38.05
N ASP A 803 53.81 10.97 -37.22
CA ASP A 803 53.49 11.49 -35.87
C ASP A 803 54.23 12.81 -35.60
N PRO A 804 53.89 13.92 -36.32
CA PRO A 804 54.61 15.18 -36.24
C PRO A 804 54.48 15.88 -34.89
N LYS A 805 53.49 15.51 -34.06
CA LYS A 805 53.24 16.08 -32.75
C LYS A 805 53.54 15.11 -31.60
N ASN A 806 54.23 14.01 -31.89
CA ASN A 806 54.61 12.97 -30.92
C ASN A 806 53.44 12.51 -30.06
N LYS A 807 52.29 12.21 -30.69
CA LYS A 807 51.05 11.78 -30.02
C LYS A 807 51.03 10.27 -29.74
N ALA A 808 51.69 9.47 -30.54
CA ALA A 808 51.64 8.01 -30.46
C ALA A 808 51.99 7.46 -29.06
N HIS A 809 52.89 8.10 -28.30
CA HIS A 809 53.27 7.67 -26.95
C HIS A 809 52.13 7.75 -25.93
N LYS A 810 51.04 8.49 -26.26
CA LYS A 810 49.87 8.66 -25.37
C LYS A 810 48.85 7.52 -25.54
N ALA A 811 48.98 6.67 -26.52
CA ALA A 811 48.10 5.55 -26.75
C ALA A 811 48.23 4.51 -25.63
N LYS A 812 47.11 4.04 -25.16
CA LYS A 812 46.96 3.02 -24.10
C LYS A 812 46.00 1.93 -24.60
N PRO A 813 45.97 0.76 -23.99
CA PRO A 813 44.97 -0.26 -24.33
C PRO A 813 43.53 0.31 -24.27
N ASN A 814 42.76 0.08 -25.35
CA ASN A 814 41.41 0.58 -25.58
C ASN A 814 41.27 2.13 -25.56
N LYS A 815 42.38 2.84 -25.71
CA LYS A 815 42.41 4.30 -25.76
C LYS A 815 43.49 4.77 -26.74
N PRO A 816 43.19 4.79 -28.04
CA PRO A 816 44.11 5.28 -29.05
C PRO A 816 44.51 6.73 -28.83
N ALA A 817 45.67 7.09 -29.36
CA ALA A 817 46.01 8.50 -29.47
C ALA A 817 45.62 8.98 -30.90
N ILE A 818 45.18 10.22 -31.00
CA ILE A 818 44.61 10.79 -32.22
C ILE A 818 45.35 12.08 -32.58
N TYR A 819 45.70 12.21 -33.90
CA TYR A 819 46.20 13.44 -34.47
C TYR A 819 45.35 13.77 -35.70
N LEU A 820 44.94 15.03 -35.80
CA LEU A 820 44.19 15.57 -36.96
C LEU A 820 45.03 16.62 -37.68
N GLU A 821 45.02 16.51 -39.02
CA GLU A 821 45.72 17.41 -39.94
C GLU A 821 44.75 17.93 -41.00
#